data_d248918ccde34c2a1e5fe32c3ff154ec
#
_entry.id   d248918ccde34c2a1e5fe32c3ff154ec
#
_cell.length_a   1.000
_cell.length_b   1.000
_cell.length_c   1.000
_cell.angle_alpha   90.00
_cell.angle_beta   90.00
_cell.angle_gamma   90.00
#
_symmetry.space_group_name_H-M   'P 1'
#
loop_
_entity.id
_entity.type
_entity.pdbx_description
1 polymer ?
#
loop_
_entity_poly.entity_id
_entity_poly.type
_entity_poly.pdbx_seq_one_letter_code
_entity_poly.pdbx_strand_id
1 'polypeptide(L)'
;MKVLKFGGTSVGSVKSILSLKEIVENEAKKDSIIVVVSALGGITDKLIATAKLALQHDEQWKTEFNLMVERHHKMIDTIITDAKKRITLFNKVDALFDQLRSIYFGVYLTHDLSEKTENAIVSYGEQLSSVIVATLIRGAKWFDSRNFIKTERINHKNTLDSELTNQLVCSTFADLPRISLVPGFISRDRETDEITNLGRGGSDYTAAILAAALNAEVLEIWTDVDGFMTADPRVIKSAYTINELSYIEAMELCNFGAKVVYPPTIYPVCVKNIPIRVKNTFNPSLPGTIIKNKIEDHNKLIKGISSINGTALITVTGLSMVGVIGVNRRIFTALANEGISVFMVSQASSENSTSIGVREEDADEAVKVLNEEFSSEIEDGAMFPMHAKKGLATVAIVGEKMKHAAGISGKLFGTLGRSGISVIACAQGASETNISFVVKSDSLRKSLNVLHDSFFLSEYKVLNLFICGIGTVGGKLIEQIRKQYHELKERNQLKLNVVGIASSKNAIFNRDGLNLSDYREALKSSELSTPEKLRDQIIEMNIFNSVFVDCTASKEIAALYQSFLNHNISVIAANKIAASGPYEKYIQLKKTALHRGVKFRFETNVGAGLPIIGTINDLRNSGDKILKIEAVLSGTLNFIFNEISAEVPFSEAVKRAKEEGYSEPDPRIDLSGTDVVRKLVILAREAGYQIEQSDVEKHLFVPQDYFEGGVEEFWERLPHLDADFERKRQALEKANKRWRFVATLDGHHVNVGLKAIDRNHPFYNLEGSNNIVLLTTERYKEYPMLIQGYGAGASVTAAGVFANIMSVANI
;
A
#
# COMPACT_ATOMS: atom_id res chain seq x y z
N MET A 1 -10.04 34.83 23.23
CA MET A 1 -9.35 35.34 22.02
C MET A 1 -8.68 34.19 21.30
N LYS A 2 -8.73 34.16 19.96
CA LYS A 2 -8.13 33.12 19.14
C LYS A 2 -7.07 33.71 18.21
N VAL A 3 -6.08 32.89 17.84
CA VAL A 3 -5.13 33.20 16.77
C VAL A 3 -5.40 32.27 15.60
N LEU A 4 -5.64 32.83 14.42
CA LEU A 4 -5.92 32.11 13.17
C LEU A 4 -4.75 32.34 12.21
N LYS A 5 -4.09 31.28 11.78
CA LYS A 5 -3.03 31.36 10.77
C LYS A 5 -3.51 30.79 9.44
N PHE A 6 -3.30 31.51 8.35
CA PHE A 6 -3.60 31.08 7.00
C PHE A 6 -2.32 30.91 6.19
N GLY A 7 -2.10 29.67 5.68
CA GLY A 7 -0.93 29.33 4.87
C GLY A 7 -1.00 29.90 3.45
N GLY A 8 0.09 29.78 2.70
CA GLY A 8 0.19 30.30 1.34
C GLY A 8 -0.87 29.77 0.37
N THR A 9 -1.30 28.52 0.50
CA THR A 9 -2.42 27.94 -0.27
C THR A 9 -3.76 28.58 0.07
N SER A 10 -3.95 28.94 1.35
CA SER A 10 -5.17 29.60 1.85
C SER A 10 -5.30 31.08 1.44
N VAL A 11 -4.22 31.70 0.99
CA VAL A 11 -4.21 33.05 0.44
C VAL A 11 -3.80 33.10 -1.04
N GLY A 12 -3.56 31.94 -1.67
CA GLY A 12 -2.96 31.82 -3.00
C GLY A 12 -3.90 32.06 -4.20
N SER A 13 -5.21 32.07 -3.99
CA SER A 13 -6.22 32.24 -5.04
C SER A 13 -7.40 33.08 -4.58
N VAL A 14 -8.16 33.63 -5.52
CA VAL A 14 -9.40 34.37 -5.24
C VAL A 14 -10.35 33.52 -4.38
N LYS A 15 -10.55 32.26 -4.73
CA LYS A 15 -11.46 31.36 -4.00
C LYS A 15 -11.01 31.18 -2.56
N SER A 16 -9.73 30.93 -2.32
CA SER A 16 -9.19 30.70 -0.97
C SER A 16 -9.25 31.98 -0.11
N ILE A 17 -8.96 33.15 -0.67
CA ILE A 17 -9.05 34.44 0.04
C ILE A 17 -10.51 34.77 0.42
N LEU A 18 -11.47 34.48 -0.44
CA LEU A 18 -12.90 34.66 -0.10
C LEU A 18 -13.34 33.70 1.00
N SER A 19 -12.89 32.46 0.98
CA SER A 19 -13.14 31.52 2.09
C SER A 19 -12.50 32.01 3.39
N LEU A 20 -11.26 32.51 3.34
CA LEU A 20 -10.58 33.11 4.49
C LEU A 20 -11.42 34.27 5.06
N LYS A 21 -11.89 35.19 4.22
CA LYS A 21 -12.76 36.31 4.64
C LYS A 21 -13.98 35.80 5.40
N GLU A 22 -14.69 34.84 4.85
CA GLU A 22 -15.90 34.27 5.48
C GLU A 22 -15.58 33.62 6.83
N ILE A 23 -14.49 32.85 6.93
CA ILE A 23 -14.04 32.23 8.17
C ILE A 23 -13.74 33.30 9.23
N VAL A 24 -12.93 34.31 8.86
CA VAL A 24 -12.52 35.38 9.77
C VAL A 24 -13.71 36.20 10.25
N GLU A 25 -14.60 36.63 9.36
CA GLU A 25 -15.78 37.39 9.69
C GLU A 25 -16.76 36.59 10.57
N ASN A 26 -16.86 35.29 10.40
CA ASN A 26 -17.70 34.41 11.24
C ASN A 26 -17.08 34.19 12.63
N GLU A 27 -15.79 33.93 12.73
CA GLU A 27 -15.12 33.78 14.03
C GLU A 27 -15.09 35.12 14.80
N ALA A 28 -14.93 36.25 14.10
CA ALA A 28 -14.96 37.58 14.70
C ALA A 28 -16.31 37.96 15.30
N LYS A 29 -17.42 37.34 14.92
CA LYS A 29 -18.72 37.51 15.60
C LYS A 29 -18.71 36.97 17.03
N LYS A 30 -17.89 35.94 17.28
CA LYS A 30 -17.86 35.25 18.59
C LYS A 30 -16.86 35.87 19.54
N ASP A 31 -15.62 36.17 19.05
CA ASP A 31 -14.53 36.64 19.90
C ASP A 31 -13.57 37.55 19.12
N SER A 32 -12.66 38.25 19.84
CA SER A 32 -11.54 38.97 19.22
C SER A 32 -10.53 37.98 18.66
N ILE A 33 -10.04 38.27 17.46
CA ILE A 33 -9.13 37.37 16.74
C ILE A 33 -7.90 38.08 16.20
N ILE A 34 -6.79 37.35 16.20
CA ILE A 34 -5.58 37.73 15.48
C ILE A 34 -5.43 36.83 14.28
N VAL A 35 -5.30 37.40 13.11
CA VAL A 35 -5.16 36.67 11.83
C VAL A 35 -3.72 36.84 11.33
N VAL A 36 -3.01 35.73 11.21
CA VAL A 36 -1.64 35.72 10.66
C VAL A 36 -1.70 35.14 9.25
N VAL A 37 -1.17 35.84 8.27
CA VAL A 37 -1.16 35.42 6.87
C VAL A 37 0.25 35.24 6.34
N SER A 38 0.44 34.23 5.51
CA SER A 38 1.66 34.00 4.72
C SER A 38 1.61 34.78 3.42
N ALA A 39 2.72 34.81 2.69
CA ALA A 39 2.76 35.25 1.29
C ALA A 39 1.76 34.46 0.43
N LEU A 40 1.33 35.02 -0.69
CA LEU A 40 0.53 34.29 -1.68
C LEU A 40 1.30 33.04 -2.16
N GLY A 41 0.63 31.90 -2.26
CA GLY A 41 1.26 30.60 -2.58
C GLY A 41 2.25 30.70 -3.75
N GLY A 42 3.48 30.28 -3.54
CA GLY A 42 4.58 30.30 -4.51
C GLY A 42 5.25 31.67 -4.73
N ILE A 43 4.82 32.74 -4.05
CA ILE A 43 5.46 34.08 -4.20
C ILE A 43 6.83 34.10 -3.53
N THR A 44 7.01 33.49 -2.38
CA THR A 44 8.32 33.46 -1.69
C THR A 44 9.40 32.83 -2.56
N ASP A 45 9.08 31.67 -3.21
CA ASP A 45 10.00 31.01 -4.14
C ASP A 45 10.31 31.89 -5.36
N LYS A 46 9.29 32.59 -5.90
CA LYS A 46 9.49 33.54 -7.00
C LYS A 46 10.35 34.75 -6.61
N LEU A 47 10.18 35.29 -5.41
CA LEU A 47 11.00 36.37 -4.90
C LEU A 47 12.48 35.97 -4.86
N ILE A 48 12.79 34.79 -4.32
CA ILE A 48 14.14 34.22 -4.26
C ILE A 48 14.69 33.96 -5.67
N ALA A 49 13.93 33.34 -6.54
CA ALA A 49 14.35 33.03 -7.90
C ALA A 49 14.64 34.30 -8.70
N THR A 50 13.79 35.33 -8.57
CA THR A 50 14.00 36.65 -9.21
C THR A 50 15.24 37.35 -8.67
N ALA A 51 15.53 37.22 -7.35
CA ALA A 51 16.77 37.76 -6.77
C ALA A 51 18.01 37.09 -7.35
N LYS A 52 17.97 35.77 -7.56
CA LYS A 52 19.06 35.02 -8.19
C LYS A 52 19.30 35.43 -9.64
N LEU A 53 18.24 35.67 -10.41
CA LEU A 53 18.33 36.18 -11.79
C LEU A 53 19.00 37.59 -11.79
N ALA A 54 18.59 38.48 -10.89
CA ALA A 54 19.21 39.77 -10.76
C ALA A 54 20.69 39.65 -10.38
N LEU A 55 21.06 38.78 -9.45
CA LEU A 55 22.45 38.49 -9.04
C LEU A 55 23.31 38.01 -10.22
N GLN A 56 22.73 37.20 -11.11
CA GLN A 56 23.37 36.66 -12.32
C GLN A 56 23.41 37.65 -13.48
N HIS A 57 22.93 38.90 -13.27
CA HIS A 57 22.83 39.92 -14.30
C HIS A 57 21.91 39.55 -15.46
N ASP A 58 20.91 38.69 -15.21
CA ASP A 58 19.94 38.23 -16.21
C ASP A 58 18.73 39.18 -16.24
N GLU A 59 18.50 39.82 -17.37
CA GLU A 59 17.39 40.76 -17.60
C GLU A 59 16.01 40.12 -17.40
N GLN A 60 15.90 38.78 -17.39
CA GLN A 60 14.65 38.07 -17.15
C GLN A 60 14.06 38.41 -15.77
N TRP A 61 14.86 38.88 -14.82
CA TRP A 61 14.34 39.29 -13.51
C TRP A 61 13.21 40.33 -13.63
N LYS A 62 13.27 41.21 -14.63
CA LYS A 62 12.23 42.23 -14.88
C LYS A 62 10.92 41.62 -15.31
N THR A 63 10.98 40.58 -16.13
CA THR A 63 9.82 39.84 -16.59
C THR A 63 9.15 39.12 -15.46
N GLU A 64 9.91 38.36 -14.65
CA GLU A 64 9.40 37.64 -13.47
C GLU A 64 8.83 38.60 -12.43
N PHE A 65 9.47 39.72 -12.21
CA PHE A 65 8.97 40.79 -11.33
C PHE A 65 7.60 41.30 -11.82
N ASN A 66 7.45 41.62 -13.10
CA ASN A 66 6.20 42.12 -13.66
C ASN A 66 5.07 41.08 -13.56
N LEU A 67 5.37 39.81 -13.75
CA LEU A 67 4.41 38.71 -13.55
C LEU A 67 3.90 38.62 -12.09
N MET A 68 4.77 38.89 -11.11
CA MET A 68 4.36 38.99 -9.70
C MET A 68 3.42 40.18 -9.47
N VAL A 69 3.75 41.36 -10.02
CA VAL A 69 2.89 42.56 -9.96
C VAL A 69 1.52 42.26 -10.55
N GLU A 70 1.48 41.75 -11.80
CA GLU A 70 0.23 41.42 -12.51
C GLU A 70 -0.64 40.45 -11.71
N ARG A 71 -0.04 39.43 -11.12
CA ARG A 71 -0.77 38.46 -10.30
C ARG A 71 -1.47 39.12 -9.10
N HIS A 72 -0.79 40.05 -8.41
CA HIS A 72 -1.37 40.75 -7.27
C HIS A 72 -2.45 41.71 -7.72
N HIS A 73 -2.23 42.47 -8.79
CA HIS A 73 -3.21 43.36 -9.37
C HIS A 73 -4.50 42.66 -9.79
N LYS A 74 -4.37 41.54 -10.52
CA LYS A 74 -5.52 40.73 -10.94
C LYS A 74 -6.31 40.20 -9.75
N MET A 75 -5.62 39.81 -8.69
CA MET A 75 -6.27 39.39 -7.47
C MET A 75 -7.06 40.53 -6.83
N ILE A 76 -6.45 41.71 -6.66
CA ILE A 76 -7.09 42.89 -6.09
C ILE A 76 -8.32 43.30 -6.91
N ASP A 77 -8.24 43.38 -8.22
CA ASP A 77 -9.35 43.72 -9.11
C ASP A 77 -10.54 42.78 -8.91
N THR A 78 -10.25 41.49 -8.69
CA THR A 78 -11.33 40.50 -8.56
C THR A 78 -12.00 40.52 -7.17
N ILE A 79 -11.22 40.75 -6.08
CA ILE A 79 -11.72 40.60 -4.73
C ILE A 79 -12.24 41.91 -4.10
N ILE A 80 -11.79 43.10 -4.58
CA ILE A 80 -12.19 44.39 -4.03
C ILE A 80 -13.17 45.07 -4.97
N THR A 81 -14.43 45.01 -4.63
CA THR A 81 -15.53 45.59 -5.43
C THR A 81 -15.71 47.10 -5.24
N ASP A 82 -15.32 47.66 -4.09
CA ASP A 82 -15.36 49.08 -3.80
C ASP A 82 -14.23 49.81 -4.53
N ALA A 83 -14.57 50.69 -5.48
CA ALA A 83 -13.62 51.38 -6.35
C ALA A 83 -12.65 52.29 -5.56
N LYS A 84 -13.12 52.99 -4.52
CA LYS A 84 -12.30 53.87 -3.70
C LYS A 84 -11.26 53.09 -2.88
N LYS A 85 -11.69 51.99 -2.26
CA LYS A 85 -10.80 51.10 -1.53
C LYS A 85 -9.80 50.42 -2.45
N ARG A 86 -10.23 50.01 -3.65
CA ARG A 86 -9.38 49.38 -4.67
C ARG A 86 -8.26 50.31 -5.13
N ILE A 87 -8.55 51.57 -5.46
CA ILE A 87 -7.54 52.57 -5.82
C ILE A 87 -6.55 52.79 -4.66
N THR A 88 -7.05 52.96 -3.44
CA THR A 88 -6.20 53.13 -2.26
C THR A 88 -5.30 51.93 -2.02
N LEU A 89 -5.78 50.71 -2.27
CA LEU A 89 -5.00 49.50 -2.13
C LEU A 89 -3.95 49.37 -3.24
N PHE A 90 -4.31 49.67 -4.50
CA PHE A 90 -3.31 49.72 -5.59
C PHE A 90 -2.15 50.64 -5.24
N ASN A 91 -2.42 51.87 -4.83
CA ASN A 91 -1.36 52.81 -4.47
C ASN A 91 -0.42 52.28 -3.38
N LYS A 92 -0.98 51.52 -2.39
CA LYS A 92 -0.15 50.92 -1.33
C LYS A 92 0.69 49.75 -1.85
N VAL A 93 0.09 48.90 -2.67
CA VAL A 93 0.74 47.70 -3.23
C VAL A 93 1.82 48.11 -4.24
N ASP A 94 1.55 49.13 -5.08
CA ASP A 94 2.53 49.65 -6.03
C ASP A 94 3.72 50.29 -5.34
N ALA A 95 3.49 51.02 -4.26
CA ALA A 95 4.59 51.57 -3.44
C ALA A 95 5.51 50.49 -2.86
N LEU A 96 4.95 49.34 -2.44
CA LEU A 96 5.74 48.19 -2.00
C LEU A 96 6.51 47.52 -3.15
N PHE A 97 5.88 47.39 -4.31
CA PHE A 97 6.57 46.86 -5.50
C PHE A 97 7.67 47.81 -6.01
N ASP A 98 7.50 49.11 -5.93
CA ASP A 98 8.54 50.07 -6.34
C ASP A 98 9.76 49.98 -5.42
N GLN A 99 9.55 49.84 -4.11
CA GLN A 99 10.62 49.57 -3.18
C GLN A 99 11.35 48.26 -3.48
N LEU A 100 10.60 47.16 -3.71
CA LEU A 100 11.16 45.86 -4.07
C LEU A 100 11.92 45.90 -5.39
N ARG A 101 11.41 46.64 -6.39
CA ARG A 101 12.08 46.83 -7.69
C ARG A 101 13.44 47.53 -7.49
N SER A 102 13.49 48.52 -6.59
CA SER A 102 14.72 49.22 -6.29
C SER A 102 15.78 48.30 -5.66
N ILE A 103 15.36 47.38 -4.79
CA ILE A 103 16.26 46.41 -4.19
C ILE A 103 16.78 45.43 -5.26
N TYR A 104 15.92 44.88 -6.12
CA TYR A 104 16.35 44.01 -7.24
C TYR A 104 17.31 44.73 -8.19
N PHE A 105 17.03 45.98 -8.49
CA PHE A 105 17.95 46.80 -9.32
C PHE A 105 19.29 47.02 -8.63
N GLY A 106 19.29 47.19 -7.32
CA GLY A 106 20.55 47.26 -6.52
C GLY A 106 21.35 45.97 -6.63
N VAL A 107 20.72 44.81 -6.42
CA VAL A 107 21.35 43.47 -6.57
C VAL A 107 21.90 43.29 -7.98
N TYR A 108 21.14 43.69 -8.99
CA TYR A 108 21.51 43.58 -10.40
C TYR A 108 22.77 44.45 -10.71
N LEU A 109 22.88 45.65 -10.13
CA LEU A 109 24.04 46.52 -10.36
C LEU A 109 25.28 46.12 -9.56
N THR A 110 25.09 45.64 -8.35
CA THR A 110 26.20 45.36 -7.42
C THR A 110 26.75 43.95 -7.54
N HIS A 111 26.01 43.04 -8.17
CA HIS A 111 26.28 41.59 -8.19
C HIS A 111 26.43 40.98 -6.78
N ASP A 112 25.74 41.58 -5.79
CA ASP A 112 25.78 41.14 -4.41
C ASP A 112 24.37 40.86 -3.88
N LEU A 113 24.16 39.68 -3.30
CA LEU A 113 22.94 39.28 -2.61
C LEU A 113 23.30 38.78 -1.21
N SER A 114 23.51 39.71 -0.31
CA SER A 114 23.74 39.37 1.08
C SER A 114 22.50 38.76 1.73
N GLU A 115 22.68 37.98 2.81
CA GLU A 115 21.58 37.44 3.62
C GLU A 115 20.58 38.53 4.07
N LYS A 116 21.06 39.68 4.42
CA LYS A 116 20.24 40.85 4.76
C LYS A 116 19.35 41.30 3.60
N THR A 117 19.93 41.38 2.39
CA THR A 117 19.19 41.78 1.19
C THR A 117 18.14 40.73 0.81
N GLU A 118 18.49 39.45 0.93
CA GLU A 118 17.56 38.36 0.68
C GLU A 118 16.39 38.37 1.68
N ASN A 119 16.69 38.54 2.98
CA ASN A 119 15.66 38.67 4.02
C ASN A 119 14.72 39.87 3.76
N ALA A 120 15.23 40.98 3.30
CA ALA A 120 14.44 42.16 2.93
C ALA A 120 13.53 41.79 1.73
N ILE A 121 14.05 41.19 0.67
CA ILE A 121 13.29 40.80 -0.53
C ILE A 121 12.15 39.88 -0.16
N VAL A 122 12.42 38.78 0.56
CA VAL A 122 11.39 37.77 0.86
C VAL A 122 10.28 38.34 1.75
N SER A 123 10.59 39.34 2.59
CA SER A 123 9.62 39.98 3.48
C SER A 123 8.45 40.66 2.74
N TYR A 124 8.64 41.04 1.46
CA TYR A 124 7.57 41.67 0.66
C TYR A 124 6.43 40.73 0.37
N GLY A 125 6.65 39.42 0.37
CA GLY A 125 5.58 38.43 0.15
C GLY A 125 4.47 38.58 1.18
N GLU A 126 4.81 38.59 2.47
CA GLU A 126 3.86 38.70 3.57
C GLU A 126 3.34 40.15 3.74
N GLN A 127 4.17 41.16 3.46
CA GLN A 127 3.71 42.54 3.48
C GLN A 127 2.61 42.78 2.45
N LEU A 128 2.78 42.32 1.21
CA LEU A 128 1.82 42.45 0.14
C LEU A 128 0.52 41.68 0.45
N SER A 129 0.62 40.40 0.82
CA SER A 129 -0.57 39.57 1.12
C SER A 129 -1.36 40.12 2.30
N SER A 130 -0.68 40.56 3.38
CA SER A 130 -1.34 41.05 4.59
C SER A 130 -2.09 42.35 4.37
N VAL A 131 -1.55 43.27 3.58
CA VAL A 131 -2.23 44.55 3.24
C VAL A 131 -3.48 44.30 2.38
N ILE A 132 -3.39 43.35 1.44
CA ILE A 132 -4.52 42.95 0.60
C ILE A 132 -5.64 42.35 1.46
N VAL A 133 -5.33 41.38 2.30
CA VAL A 133 -6.28 40.68 3.14
C VAL A 133 -6.88 41.65 4.19
N ALA A 134 -6.08 42.54 4.79
CA ALA A 134 -6.58 43.54 5.73
C ALA A 134 -7.59 44.51 5.11
N THR A 135 -7.41 44.87 3.83
CA THR A 135 -8.32 45.76 3.11
C THR A 135 -9.64 45.05 2.74
N LEU A 136 -9.57 43.76 2.49
CA LEU A 136 -10.73 42.93 2.13
C LEU A 136 -11.68 42.69 3.33
N ILE A 137 -11.11 42.49 4.52
CA ILE A 137 -11.87 42.14 5.73
C ILE A 137 -12.40 43.42 6.41
N ARG A 138 -13.71 43.47 6.59
CA ARG A 138 -14.33 44.65 7.18
C ARG A 138 -13.94 44.80 8.67
N GLY A 139 -13.38 45.98 9.01
CA GLY A 139 -13.00 46.27 10.39
C GLY A 139 -11.68 45.65 10.84
N ALA A 140 -10.91 45.04 9.94
CA ALA A 140 -9.59 44.56 10.27
C ALA A 140 -8.58 45.71 10.45
N LYS A 141 -7.80 45.66 11.54
CA LYS A 141 -6.64 46.58 11.79
C LYS A 141 -5.35 45.83 11.47
N TRP A 142 -4.55 46.40 10.58
CA TRP A 142 -3.29 45.85 10.21
C TRP A 142 -2.17 46.26 11.18
N PHE A 143 -1.32 45.28 11.54
CA PHE A 143 -0.17 45.48 12.43
C PHE A 143 1.08 44.90 11.77
N ASP A 144 2.17 45.68 11.75
CA ASP A 144 3.45 45.23 11.21
C ASP A 144 4.19 44.35 12.23
N SER A 145 4.37 43.07 11.95
CA SER A 145 5.04 42.14 12.86
C SER A 145 6.50 42.53 13.15
N ARG A 146 7.16 43.21 12.27
CA ARG A 146 8.55 43.69 12.47
C ARG A 146 8.69 44.65 13.67
N ASN A 147 7.62 45.26 14.10
CA ASN A 147 7.63 46.16 15.24
C ASN A 147 7.66 45.40 16.57
N PHE A 148 7.17 44.20 16.64
CA PHE A 148 7.06 43.43 17.88
C PHE A 148 7.64 42.02 17.85
N ILE A 149 7.96 41.45 16.68
CA ILE A 149 8.71 40.19 16.57
C ILE A 149 10.20 40.53 16.39
N LYS A 150 10.97 40.23 17.42
CA LYS A 150 12.41 40.59 17.47
C LYS A 150 13.27 39.33 17.44
N THR A 151 14.39 39.43 16.71
CA THR A 151 15.39 38.38 16.63
C THR A 151 16.72 38.84 17.10
N GLU A 152 17.59 37.92 17.48
CA GLU A 152 18.99 38.11 17.75
C GLU A 152 19.84 37.10 16.99
N ARG A 153 21.08 37.40 16.71
CA ARG A 153 21.95 36.52 15.93
C ARG A 153 22.75 35.60 16.85
N ILE A 154 22.39 34.32 16.91
CA ILE A 154 23.11 33.31 17.68
C ILE A 154 23.67 32.25 16.70
N ASN A 155 24.98 31.99 16.77
CA ASN A 155 25.66 31.01 15.91
C ASN A 155 25.32 31.17 14.41
N HIS A 156 25.39 32.38 13.91
CA HIS A 156 25.07 32.77 12.52
C HIS A 156 23.60 32.51 12.09
N LYS A 157 22.69 32.27 13.05
CA LYS A 157 21.26 32.10 12.76
C LYS A 157 20.41 33.13 13.47
N ASN A 158 19.38 33.63 12.79
CA ASN A 158 18.39 34.49 13.40
C ASN A 158 17.51 33.68 14.35
N THR A 159 17.64 33.97 15.65
CA THR A 159 16.90 33.30 16.73
C THR A 159 15.93 34.29 17.36
N LEU A 160 14.76 33.82 17.76
CA LEU A 160 13.73 34.66 18.40
C LEU A 160 14.26 35.17 19.76
N ASP A 161 14.26 36.50 19.97
CA ASP A 161 14.34 37.09 21.30
C ASP A 161 12.93 36.97 21.93
N SER A 162 12.73 35.91 22.71
CA SER A 162 11.43 35.59 23.29
C SER A 162 10.98 36.61 24.35
N GLU A 163 11.92 37.17 25.12
CA GLU A 163 11.61 38.09 26.20
C GLU A 163 11.11 39.43 25.66
N LEU A 164 11.92 40.06 24.81
CA LEU A 164 11.59 41.34 24.18
C LEU A 164 10.34 41.23 23.32
N THR A 165 10.23 40.14 22.53
CA THR A 165 9.06 39.90 21.71
C THR A 165 7.77 39.79 22.55
N ASN A 166 7.78 39.04 23.64
CA ASN A 166 6.61 38.90 24.51
C ASN A 166 6.20 40.26 25.10
N GLN A 167 7.13 41.06 25.56
CA GLN A 167 6.86 42.41 26.09
C GLN A 167 6.22 43.31 25.03
N LEU A 168 6.78 43.33 23.81
CA LEU A 168 6.28 44.16 22.72
C LEU A 168 4.90 43.66 22.21
N VAL A 169 4.70 42.36 22.14
CA VAL A 169 3.41 41.79 21.76
C VAL A 169 2.33 42.15 22.78
N CYS A 170 2.60 41.98 24.08
CA CYS A 170 1.64 42.33 25.13
C CYS A 170 1.31 43.83 25.11
N SER A 171 2.29 44.73 24.91
CA SER A 171 2.04 46.17 24.81
C SER A 171 1.25 46.55 23.54
N THR A 172 1.59 45.96 22.39
CA THR A 172 0.92 46.24 21.09
C THR A 172 -0.54 45.83 21.07
N PHE A 173 -0.87 44.73 21.72
CA PHE A 173 -2.21 44.16 21.75
C PHE A 173 -2.93 44.37 23.11
N ALA A 174 -2.46 45.31 23.95
CA ALA A 174 -3.14 45.66 25.18
C ALA A 174 -4.60 46.07 24.94
N ASP A 175 -4.85 46.88 23.91
CA ASP A 175 -6.16 47.22 23.36
C ASP A 175 -6.42 46.36 22.11
N LEU A 176 -6.90 45.15 22.31
CA LEU A 176 -7.07 44.17 21.23
C LEU A 176 -8.29 44.55 20.34
N PRO A 177 -8.06 44.92 19.07
CA PRO A 177 -9.18 45.10 18.13
C PRO A 177 -9.96 43.83 17.89
N ARG A 178 -11.21 43.96 17.38
CA ARG A 178 -12.01 42.80 17.05
C ARG A 178 -11.34 41.87 16.04
N ILE A 179 -10.66 42.45 15.06
CA ILE A 179 -9.87 41.73 14.07
C ILE A 179 -8.51 42.41 13.94
N SER A 180 -7.44 41.75 14.31
CA SER A 180 -6.06 42.18 14.09
C SER A 180 -5.44 41.32 12.99
N LEU A 181 -4.89 41.97 11.96
CA LEU A 181 -4.21 41.24 10.87
C LEU A 181 -2.71 41.51 10.91
N VAL A 182 -1.93 40.43 10.84
CA VAL A 182 -0.49 40.44 11.03
C VAL A 182 0.17 39.66 9.88
N PRO A 183 1.21 40.23 9.22
CA PRO A 183 2.07 39.44 8.34
C PRO A 183 2.87 38.42 9.17
N GLY A 184 2.86 37.15 8.74
CA GLY A 184 3.70 36.13 9.37
C GLY A 184 5.14 36.18 8.91
N PHE A 185 5.99 35.27 9.40
CA PHE A 185 7.34 34.99 8.93
C PHE A 185 8.36 36.14 9.19
N ILE A 186 7.99 37.39 8.97
CA ILE A 186 8.88 38.54 8.98
C ILE A 186 9.10 39.08 10.40
N SER A 187 10.34 39.47 10.68
CA SER A 187 10.82 39.97 11.96
C SER A 187 11.86 41.05 11.76
N ARG A 188 12.43 41.51 12.85
CA ARG A 188 13.52 42.51 12.84
C ARG A 188 14.53 42.20 13.92
N ASP A 189 15.81 42.34 13.58
CA ASP A 189 16.89 42.21 14.55
C ASP A 189 16.78 43.29 15.62
N ARG A 190 17.01 42.95 16.89
CA ARG A 190 16.82 43.83 18.03
C ARG A 190 17.89 44.92 18.12
N GLU A 191 19.11 44.65 17.64
CA GLU A 191 20.26 45.56 17.75
C GLU A 191 20.49 46.38 16.49
N THR A 192 20.45 45.73 15.32
CA THR A 192 20.75 46.35 14.03
C THR A 192 19.53 46.94 13.35
N ASP A 193 18.32 46.63 13.83
CA ASP A 193 17.02 47.01 13.25
C ASP A 193 16.84 46.53 11.80
N GLU A 194 17.67 45.58 11.38
CA GLU A 194 17.59 44.96 10.05
C GLU A 194 16.41 44.03 9.94
N ILE A 195 15.83 43.92 8.72
CA ILE A 195 14.76 42.94 8.46
C ILE A 195 15.35 41.55 8.49
N THR A 196 14.73 40.69 9.30
CA THR A 196 15.05 39.28 9.44
C THR A 196 13.79 38.46 9.21
N ASN A 197 13.94 37.14 9.23
CA ASN A 197 12.81 36.23 9.17
C ASN A 197 12.97 35.07 10.15
N LEU A 198 11.88 34.38 10.41
CA LEU A 198 11.83 33.26 11.34
C LEU A 198 12.14 31.90 10.68
N GLY A 199 12.62 31.90 9.43
CA GLY A 199 12.98 30.73 8.69
C GLY A 199 11.78 29.90 8.24
N ARG A 200 12.01 28.64 7.89
CA ARG A 200 10.96 27.74 7.38
C ARG A 200 9.81 27.61 8.37
N GLY A 201 8.57 27.71 7.88
CA GLY A 201 7.37 27.70 8.74
C GLY A 201 7.20 28.96 9.59
N GLY A 202 7.88 30.03 9.26
CA GLY A 202 7.91 31.26 10.05
C GLY A 202 6.54 31.90 10.28
N SER A 203 5.58 31.77 9.37
CA SER A 203 4.21 32.26 9.60
C SER A 203 3.46 31.44 10.65
N ASP A 204 3.68 30.10 10.70
CA ASP A 204 3.16 29.25 11.77
C ASP A 204 3.79 29.64 13.10
N TYR A 205 5.11 29.88 13.07
CA TYR A 205 5.85 30.28 14.25
C TYR A 205 5.40 31.66 14.76
N THR A 206 5.21 32.65 13.88
CA THR A 206 4.64 33.96 14.26
C THR A 206 3.29 33.78 14.97
N ALA A 207 2.41 32.93 14.43
CA ALA A 207 1.11 32.69 15.03
C ALA A 207 1.22 32.00 16.41
N ALA A 208 2.14 31.05 16.56
CA ALA A 208 2.40 30.39 17.83
C ALA A 208 3.00 31.33 18.89
N ILE A 209 3.91 32.22 18.49
CA ILE A 209 4.47 33.28 19.36
C ILE A 209 3.36 34.19 19.87
N LEU A 210 2.50 34.69 18.97
CA LEU A 210 1.38 35.55 19.33
C LEU A 210 0.38 34.83 20.25
N ALA A 211 0.07 33.60 19.94
CA ALA A 211 -0.83 32.77 20.75
C ALA A 211 -0.25 32.55 22.16
N ALA A 212 1.04 32.26 22.27
CA ALA A 212 1.71 32.03 23.54
C ALA A 212 1.83 33.29 24.36
N ALA A 213 2.27 34.42 23.74
CA ALA A 213 2.46 35.69 24.43
C ALA A 213 1.14 36.27 24.99
N LEU A 214 0.03 36.07 24.28
CA LEU A 214 -1.29 36.60 24.63
C LEU A 214 -2.20 35.58 25.33
N ASN A 215 -1.68 34.39 25.66
CA ASN A 215 -2.46 33.29 26.26
C ASN A 215 -3.77 33.04 25.53
N ALA A 216 -3.67 32.81 24.21
CA ALA A 216 -4.84 32.51 23.36
C ALA A 216 -5.57 31.23 23.82
N GLU A 217 -6.85 31.19 23.61
CA GLU A 217 -7.68 29.98 23.86
C GLU A 217 -7.31 28.84 22.95
N VAL A 218 -6.99 29.14 21.68
CA VAL A 218 -6.63 28.17 20.65
C VAL A 218 -5.82 28.87 19.54
N LEU A 219 -4.88 28.12 18.98
CA LEU A 219 -4.21 28.45 17.73
C LEU A 219 -4.83 27.62 16.61
N GLU A 220 -5.51 28.24 15.66
CA GLU A 220 -6.07 27.56 14.49
C GLU A 220 -5.15 27.74 13.29
N ILE A 221 -4.70 26.61 12.70
CA ILE A 221 -3.89 26.57 11.48
C ILE A 221 -4.79 26.13 10.32
N TRP A 222 -5.06 27.07 9.44
CA TRP A 222 -5.89 26.87 8.25
C TRP A 222 -5.01 26.58 7.04
N THR A 223 -5.22 25.42 6.41
CA THR A 223 -4.42 24.85 5.32
C THR A 223 -5.33 24.21 4.26
N ASP A 224 -4.78 23.45 3.34
CA ASP A 224 -5.49 22.76 2.25
C ASP A 224 -5.84 21.30 2.54
N VAL A 225 -5.57 20.83 3.76
CA VAL A 225 -5.90 19.47 4.20
C VAL A 225 -6.89 19.48 5.36
N ASP A 226 -7.68 18.40 5.50
CA ASP A 226 -8.72 18.29 6.52
C ASP A 226 -8.19 18.08 7.96
N GLY A 227 -6.89 18.11 8.14
CA GLY A 227 -6.17 17.88 9.39
C GLY A 227 -5.02 16.91 9.20
N PHE A 228 -4.52 16.36 10.29
CA PHE A 228 -3.59 15.24 10.24
C PHE A 228 -4.31 13.98 9.81
N MET A 229 -3.72 13.23 8.89
CA MET A 229 -4.26 11.99 8.37
C MET A 229 -3.48 10.79 8.93
N THR A 230 -4.15 9.64 9.01
CA THR A 230 -3.50 8.38 9.46
C THR A 230 -2.34 7.93 8.57
N ALA A 231 -2.32 8.39 7.33
CA ALA A 231 -1.23 8.27 6.36
C ALA A 231 -1.41 9.32 5.26
N ASP A 232 -0.45 9.44 4.33
CA ASP A 232 -0.56 10.33 3.17
C ASP A 232 -1.74 9.89 2.25
N PRO A 233 -2.81 10.69 2.11
CA PRO A 233 -3.99 10.31 1.31
C PRO A 233 -3.69 10.19 -0.19
N ARG A 234 -2.58 10.76 -0.67
CA ARG A 234 -2.12 10.62 -2.06
C ARG A 234 -1.61 9.21 -2.33
N VAL A 235 -1.12 8.52 -1.30
CA VAL A 235 -0.62 7.15 -1.38
C VAL A 235 -1.69 6.15 -0.92
N ILE A 236 -2.42 6.48 0.15
CA ILE A 236 -3.40 5.61 0.81
C ILE A 236 -4.77 6.28 0.78
N LYS A 237 -5.63 5.84 -0.14
CA LYS A 237 -6.99 6.41 -0.30
C LYS A 237 -7.91 6.16 0.90
N SER A 238 -7.64 5.14 1.69
CA SER A 238 -8.38 4.82 2.92
C SER A 238 -7.90 5.58 4.15
N ALA A 239 -6.90 6.47 4.00
CA ALA A 239 -6.48 7.33 5.10
C ALA A 239 -7.62 8.27 5.51
N TYR A 240 -7.77 8.45 6.80
CA TYR A 240 -8.80 9.32 7.39
C TYR A 240 -8.19 10.30 8.38
N THR A 241 -8.92 11.37 8.67
CA THR A 241 -8.48 12.44 9.56
C THR A 241 -8.40 11.94 11.01
N ILE A 242 -7.31 12.26 11.67
CA ILE A 242 -7.08 12.00 13.09
C ILE A 242 -7.75 13.12 13.88
N ASN A 243 -8.70 12.79 14.76
CA ASN A 243 -9.42 13.80 15.52
C ASN A 243 -8.55 14.48 16.56
N GLU A 244 -7.71 13.71 17.28
CA GLU A 244 -6.89 14.20 18.39
C GLU A 244 -5.47 13.64 18.33
N LEU A 245 -4.48 14.52 18.54
CA LEU A 245 -3.06 14.18 18.69
C LEU A 245 -2.48 14.86 19.94
N SER A 246 -1.50 14.21 20.57
CA SER A 246 -0.62 14.92 21.50
C SER A 246 0.37 15.81 20.74
N TYR A 247 0.96 16.76 21.44
CA TYR A 247 2.03 17.60 20.84
C TYR A 247 3.20 16.75 20.36
N ILE A 248 3.57 15.70 21.12
CA ILE A 248 4.66 14.77 20.76
C ILE A 248 4.30 14.01 19.49
N GLU A 249 3.10 13.44 19.40
CA GLU A 249 2.65 12.71 18.21
C GLU A 249 2.62 13.60 16.97
N ALA A 250 2.15 14.84 17.09
CA ALA A 250 2.14 15.80 16.00
C ALA A 250 3.57 16.17 15.54
N MET A 251 4.50 16.37 16.48
CA MET A 251 5.93 16.62 16.18
C MET A 251 6.54 15.44 15.43
N GLU A 252 6.35 14.21 15.92
CA GLU A 252 6.89 13.02 15.30
C GLU A 252 6.35 12.80 13.87
N LEU A 253 5.05 12.95 13.67
CA LEU A 253 4.46 12.86 12.33
C LEU A 253 5.05 13.89 11.37
N CYS A 254 5.27 15.13 11.83
CA CYS A 254 5.83 16.19 11.01
C CYS A 254 7.32 15.96 10.71
N ASN A 255 8.09 15.48 11.67
CA ASN A 255 9.52 15.18 11.49
C ASN A 255 9.73 14.10 10.42
N PHE A 256 8.81 13.12 10.34
CA PHE A 256 8.86 12.04 9.35
C PHE A 256 8.10 12.33 8.06
N GLY A 257 7.73 13.61 7.78
CA GLY A 257 7.25 14.01 6.45
C GLY A 257 5.81 14.49 6.34
N ALA A 258 5.02 14.47 7.40
CA ALA A 258 3.69 15.09 7.38
C ALA A 258 3.83 16.62 7.31
N LYS A 259 3.61 17.19 6.13
CA LYS A 259 3.77 18.64 5.87
C LYS A 259 2.52 19.43 6.30
N VAL A 260 2.05 19.25 7.53
CA VAL A 260 0.83 19.88 8.04
C VAL A 260 1.16 21.08 8.91
N VAL A 261 2.09 20.92 9.84
CA VAL A 261 2.55 21.95 10.75
C VAL A 261 4.08 21.90 10.79
N TYR A 262 4.73 23.04 10.98
CA TYR A 262 6.18 23.06 11.15
C TYR A 262 6.53 22.75 12.62
N PRO A 263 7.37 21.74 12.93
CA PRO A 263 7.64 21.29 14.30
C PRO A 263 8.02 22.36 15.31
N PRO A 264 8.89 23.36 15.01
CA PRO A 264 9.19 24.43 15.94
C PRO A 264 7.98 25.28 16.37
N THR A 265 6.89 25.28 15.58
CA THR A 265 5.65 25.99 15.90
C THR A 265 4.98 25.46 17.16
N ILE A 266 5.12 24.15 17.39
CA ILE A 266 4.45 23.48 18.51
C ILE A 266 5.02 23.90 19.85
N TYR A 267 6.30 24.24 19.93
CA TYR A 267 6.99 24.51 21.17
C TYR A 267 6.41 25.67 21.99
N PRO A 268 6.19 26.91 21.46
CA PRO A 268 5.66 28.02 22.25
C PRO A 268 4.30 27.77 22.85
N VAL A 269 3.40 27.16 22.07
CA VAL A 269 2.02 26.85 22.52
C VAL A 269 1.96 25.63 23.42
N CYS A 270 2.87 24.66 23.25
CA CYS A 270 3.00 23.49 24.10
C CYS A 270 3.35 23.89 25.54
N VAL A 271 4.33 24.75 25.73
CA VAL A 271 4.74 25.27 27.06
C VAL A 271 3.56 25.95 27.79
N LYS A 272 2.70 26.61 27.05
CA LYS A 272 1.50 27.29 27.58
C LYS A 272 0.25 26.43 27.63
N ASN A 273 0.33 25.17 27.19
CA ASN A 273 -0.82 24.24 27.05
C ASN A 273 -1.96 24.81 26.18
N ILE A 274 -1.63 25.61 25.17
CA ILE A 274 -2.59 26.18 24.23
C ILE A 274 -2.87 25.17 23.13
N PRO A 275 -4.10 24.69 22.94
CA PRO A 275 -4.41 23.73 21.90
C PRO A 275 -4.21 24.31 20.51
N ILE A 276 -3.72 23.47 19.58
CA ILE A 276 -3.64 23.79 18.16
C ILE A 276 -4.76 23.05 17.44
N ARG A 277 -5.48 23.73 16.55
CA ARG A 277 -6.47 23.11 15.68
C ARG A 277 -6.08 23.28 14.22
N VAL A 278 -5.90 22.17 13.50
CA VAL A 278 -5.64 22.18 12.07
C VAL A 278 -6.94 22.00 11.31
N LYS A 279 -7.25 22.91 10.39
CA LYS A 279 -8.52 22.98 9.65
C LYS A 279 -8.31 23.23 8.16
N ASN A 280 -9.27 22.82 7.36
CA ASN A 280 -9.24 23.01 5.91
C ASN A 280 -9.95 24.34 5.53
N THR A 281 -9.22 25.23 4.86
CA THR A 281 -9.75 26.49 4.33
C THR A 281 -10.86 26.28 3.30
N PHE A 282 -10.82 25.18 2.55
CA PHE A 282 -11.78 24.84 1.50
C PHE A 282 -12.98 24.03 2.02
N ASN A 283 -12.87 23.51 3.25
CA ASN A 283 -13.93 22.76 3.91
C ASN A 283 -14.03 23.12 5.41
N PRO A 284 -14.41 24.37 5.73
CA PRO A 284 -14.36 24.89 7.09
C PRO A 284 -15.35 24.25 8.06
N SER A 285 -16.34 23.50 7.56
CA SER A 285 -17.32 22.78 8.37
C SER A 285 -16.75 21.55 9.08
N LEU A 286 -15.67 20.97 8.57
CA LEU A 286 -15.02 19.83 9.20
C LEU A 286 -14.34 20.23 10.51
N PRO A 287 -14.34 19.33 11.52
CA PRO A 287 -13.77 19.62 12.83
C PRO A 287 -12.24 19.78 12.79
N GLY A 288 -11.57 19.13 11.81
CA GLY A 288 -10.12 19.09 11.71
C GLY A 288 -9.47 18.21 12.77
N THR A 289 -8.17 18.43 13.01
CA THR A 289 -7.41 17.75 14.07
C THR A 289 -7.12 18.73 15.20
N ILE A 290 -7.41 18.33 16.44
CA ILE A 290 -6.97 19.07 17.62
C ILE A 290 -5.69 18.46 18.21
N ILE A 291 -4.71 19.31 18.50
CA ILE A 291 -3.44 18.94 19.14
C ILE A 291 -3.45 19.53 20.55
N LYS A 292 -3.37 18.70 21.57
CA LYS A 292 -3.45 19.10 22.99
C LYS A 292 -2.63 18.16 23.88
N ASN A 293 -2.32 18.60 25.10
CA ASN A 293 -1.50 17.79 26.01
C ASN A 293 -2.19 16.49 26.46
N LYS A 294 -3.47 16.54 26.81
CA LYS A 294 -4.24 15.34 27.24
C LYS A 294 -5.22 14.91 26.16
N ILE A 295 -5.06 13.68 25.67
CA ILE A 295 -5.90 13.06 24.64
C ILE A 295 -6.98 12.22 25.33
N GLU A 296 -8.22 12.32 24.85
CA GLU A 296 -9.37 11.55 25.36
C GLU A 296 -9.56 10.22 24.62
N ASP A 297 -9.14 10.13 23.36
CA ASP A 297 -9.21 8.90 22.57
C ASP A 297 -8.17 7.87 23.06
N HIS A 298 -8.64 6.92 23.88
CA HIS A 298 -7.81 5.92 24.54
C HIS A 298 -7.63 4.61 23.73
N ASN A 299 -8.35 4.45 22.61
CA ASN A 299 -8.46 3.14 21.95
C ASN A 299 -7.39 2.85 20.88
N LYS A 300 -6.67 3.84 20.39
CA LYS A 300 -5.70 3.66 19.31
C LYS A 300 -4.27 3.78 19.81
N LEU A 301 -3.51 2.69 19.69
CA LEU A 301 -2.09 2.63 20.07
C LEU A 301 -1.20 3.41 19.09
N ILE A 302 -1.56 3.38 17.79
CA ILE A 302 -0.88 4.10 16.71
C ILE A 302 -1.84 5.15 16.17
N LYS A 303 -1.34 6.37 16.00
CA LYS A 303 -2.11 7.51 15.49
C LYS A 303 -1.90 7.73 13.99
N GLY A 304 -0.66 7.53 13.51
CA GLY A 304 -0.36 7.77 12.10
C GLY A 304 0.89 7.05 11.62
N ILE A 305 1.00 6.97 10.29
CA ILE A 305 2.19 6.51 9.58
C ILE A 305 2.67 7.67 8.72
N SER A 306 3.95 8.00 8.85
CA SER A 306 4.58 9.04 8.04
C SER A 306 5.79 8.48 7.30
N SER A 307 6.24 9.16 6.24
CA SER A 307 7.39 8.69 5.46
C SER A 307 8.19 9.83 4.83
N ILE A 308 9.48 9.60 4.71
CA ILE A 308 10.43 10.43 3.97
C ILE A 308 10.92 9.61 2.79
N ASN A 309 10.63 10.07 1.58
CA ASN A 309 11.24 9.51 0.36
C ASN A 309 12.57 10.23 0.08
N GLY A 310 13.48 9.58 -0.67
CA GLY A 310 14.81 10.13 -0.92
C GLY A 310 15.68 10.15 0.34
N THR A 311 15.74 9.02 1.02
CA THR A 311 16.64 8.74 2.14
C THR A 311 17.92 8.09 1.61
N ALA A 312 19.06 8.52 2.13
CA ALA A 312 20.31 7.79 2.00
C ALA A 312 20.81 7.33 3.38
N LEU A 313 21.35 6.13 3.42
CA LEU A 313 22.02 5.60 4.63
C LEU A 313 23.54 5.62 4.40
N ILE A 314 24.26 6.21 5.34
CA ILE A 314 25.71 6.18 5.42
C ILE A 314 26.08 5.36 6.63
N THR A 315 26.93 4.35 6.47
CA THR A 315 27.36 3.50 7.58
C THR A 315 28.84 3.76 7.84
N VAL A 316 29.13 4.24 9.03
CA VAL A 316 30.48 4.38 9.55
C VAL A 316 30.84 3.08 10.24
N THR A 317 31.87 2.38 9.76
CA THR A 317 32.25 1.05 10.25
C THR A 317 33.76 0.99 10.45
N GLY A 318 34.16 0.49 11.61
CA GLY A 318 35.57 0.29 11.92
C GLY A 318 35.80 -0.53 13.18
N LEU A 319 36.83 -1.37 13.15
CA LEU A 319 37.24 -2.14 14.35
C LEU A 319 37.75 -1.25 15.48
N SER A 320 38.34 -0.11 15.15
CA SER A 320 38.82 0.89 16.08
C SER A 320 37.74 1.72 16.74
N MET A 321 36.46 1.54 16.38
CA MET A 321 35.35 2.25 17.02
C MET A 321 34.96 1.66 18.37
N VAL A 322 35.24 0.38 18.59
CA VAL A 322 34.81 -0.36 19.80
C VAL A 322 35.52 0.18 21.03
N GLY A 323 34.76 0.69 21.99
CA GLY A 323 35.30 1.24 23.23
C GLY A 323 35.98 2.61 23.12
N VAL A 324 35.92 3.26 21.93
CA VAL A 324 36.52 4.58 21.72
C VAL A 324 35.49 5.68 22.00
N ILE A 325 35.79 6.51 22.98
CA ILE A 325 34.93 7.63 23.38
C ILE A 325 35.02 8.76 22.35
N GLY A 326 33.86 9.27 21.92
CA GLY A 326 33.75 10.49 21.13
C GLY A 326 33.60 10.30 19.62
N VAL A 327 33.56 9.07 19.09
CA VAL A 327 33.34 8.81 17.65
C VAL A 327 32.06 9.47 17.17
N ASN A 328 30.96 9.26 17.87
CA ASN A 328 29.66 9.87 17.52
C ASN A 328 29.70 11.41 17.53
N ARG A 329 30.47 12.01 18.48
CA ARG A 329 30.67 13.48 18.47
C ARG A 329 31.33 13.94 17.19
N ARG A 330 32.38 13.24 16.74
CA ARG A 330 33.10 13.59 15.49
C ARG A 330 32.15 13.48 14.29
N ILE A 331 31.40 12.37 14.17
CA ILE A 331 30.43 12.17 13.09
C ILE A 331 29.43 13.34 13.04
N PHE A 332 28.78 13.66 14.16
CA PHE A 332 27.74 14.70 14.16
C PHE A 332 28.32 16.12 14.04
N THR A 333 29.52 16.36 14.56
CA THR A 333 30.17 17.67 14.40
C THR A 333 30.56 17.92 12.95
N ALA A 334 31.15 16.95 12.27
CA ALA A 334 31.51 17.04 10.86
C ALA A 334 30.31 17.36 9.98
N LEU A 335 29.22 16.63 10.16
CA LEU A 335 27.99 16.86 9.39
C LEU A 335 27.30 18.21 9.74
N ALA A 336 27.29 18.59 11.01
CA ALA A 336 26.66 19.83 11.46
C ALA A 336 27.39 21.06 10.92
N ASN A 337 28.73 21.02 10.79
CA ASN A 337 29.52 22.10 10.24
C ASN A 337 29.13 22.41 8.78
N GLU A 338 28.76 21.39 8.01
CA GLU A 338 28.26 21.51 6.63
C GLU A 338 26.73 21.69 6.55
N GLY A 339 26.07 21.87 7.68
CA GLY A 339 24.60 22.05 7.72
C GLY A 339 23.80 20.84 7.35
N ILE A 340 24.39 19.64 7.33
CA ILE A 340 23.73 18.38 6.96
C ILE A 340 22.90 17.87 8.14
N SER A 341 21.59 17.67 7.90
CA SER A 341 20.65 17.20 8.91
C SER A 341 20.58 15.68 8.94
N VAL A 342 20.84 15.10 10.12
CA VAL A 342 20.65 13.65 10.39
C VAL A 342 19.29 13.45 11.04
N PHE A 343 18.41 12.66 10.41
CA PHE A 343 17.07 12.40 10.94
C PHE A 343 16.87 10.97 11.47
N MET A 344 17.84 10.09 11.26
CA MET A 344 17.83 8.73 11.79
C MET A 344 19.24 8.30 12.19
N VAL A 345 19.36 7.64 13.33
CA VAL A 345 20.59 7.01 13.81
C VAL A 345 20.27 5.59 14.25
N SER A 346 21.05 4.65 13.76
CA SER A 346 20.96 3.25 14.19
C SER A 346 22.37 2.75 14.46
N GLN A 347 22.63 2.38 15.71
CA GLN A 347 23.92 1.86 16.17
C GLN A 347 23.74 0.46 16.71
N ALA A 348 24.58 -0.48 16.26
CA ALA A 348 24.64 -1.82 16.81
C ALA A 348 25.30 -1.80 18.20
N SER A 349 24.88 -2.69 19.09
CA SER A 349 25.44 -2.81 20.45
C SER A 349 26.92 -3.15 20.47
N SER A 350 27.46 -3.67 19.37
CA SER A 350 28.88 -3.96 19.19
C SER A 350 29.74 -2.71 19.00
N GLU A 351 29.16 -1.52 18.89
CA GLU A 351 29.83 -0.23 18.66
C GLU A 351 30.74 -0.15 17.41
N ASN A 352 30.84 -1.23 16.63
CA ASN A 352 31.69 -1.27 15.45
C ASN A 352 31.06 -0.65 14.20
N SER A 353 29.82 -0.23 14.29
CA SER A 353 29.05 0.29 13.17
C SER A 353 27.95 1.27 13.62
N THR A 354 27.94 2.45 13.03
CA THR A 354 26.87 3.46 13.21
C THR A 354 26.31 3.82 11.84
N SER A 355 25.03 3.60 11.62
CA SER A 355 24.32 4.00 10.41
C SER A 355 23.53 5.29 10.65
N ILE A 356 23.70 6.26 9.77
CA ILE A 356 23.02 7.55 9.81
C ILE A 356 22.15 7.73 8.57
N GLY A 357 20.94 8.25 8.76
CA GLY A 357 20.02 8.61 7.70
C GLY A 357 20.06 10.09 7.41
N VAL A 358 20.38 10.44 6.17
CA VAL A 358 20.39 11.81 5.63
C VAL A 358 19.50 11.89 4.39
N ARG A 359 19.20 13.11 3.93
CA ARG A 359 18.52 13.29 2.64
C ARG A 359 19.42 12.81 1.51
N GLU A 360 18.84 12.24 0.48
CA GLU A 360 19.60 11.72 -0.65
C GLU A 360 20.37 12.82 -1.39
N GLU A 361 19.86 14.05 -1.39
CA GLU A 361 20.53 15.23 -1.95
C GLU A 361 21.81 15.62 -1.19
N ASP A 362 21.88 15.35 0.10
CA ASP A 362 23.04 15.66 0.96
C ASP A 362 24.04 14.50 1.04
N ALA A 363 23.73 13.36 0.46
CA ALA A 363 24.46 12.11 0.71
C ALA A 363 25.92 12.13 0.23
N ASP A 364 26.19 12.72 -0.92
CA ASP A 364 27.55 12.77 -1.48
C ASP A 364 28.47 13.68 -0.68
N GLU A 365 27.98 14.85 -0.26
CA GLU A 365 28.73 15.77 0.60
C GLU A 365 28.94 15.16 1.99
N ALA A 366 27.91 14.51 2.55
CA ALA A 366 28.04 13.82 3.82
C ALA A 366 29.12 12.74 3.81
N VAL A 367 29.19 11.94 2.72
CA VAL A 367 30.23 10.91 2.54
C VAL A 367 31.61 11.54 2.44
N LYS A 368 31.75 12.63 1.69
CA LYS A 368 33.02 13.34 1.52
C LYS A 368 33.52 13.86 2.87
N VAL A 369 32.69 14.61 3.59
CA VAL A 369 33.03 15.22 4.89
C VAL A 369 33.42 14.15 5.94
N LEU A 370 32.70 13.03 5.96
CA LEU A 370 33.00 11.96 6.90
C LEU A 370 34.31 11.22 6.52
N ASN A 371 34.58 10.98 5.25
CA ASN A 371 35.85 10.38 4.82
C ASN A 371 37.04 11.32 5.06
N GLU A 372 36.84 12.62 4.97
CA GLU A 372 37.87 13.62 5.33
C GLU A 372 38.12 13.65 6.86
N GLU A 373 37.06 13.65 7.68
CA GLU A 373 37.15 13.63 9.15
C GLU A 373 37.87 12.38 9.68
N PHE A 374 37.70 11.23 9.06
CA PHE A 374 38.27 9.96 9.47
C PHE A 374 39.40 9.48 8.55
N SER A 375 40.02 10.37 7.78
CA SER A 375 41.03 10.00 6.78
C SER A 375 42.20 9.24 7.40
N SER A 376 42.71 9.64 8.55
CA SER A 376 43.80 8.94 9.23
C SER A 376 43.45 7.49 9.60
N GLU A 377 42.29 7.29 10.20
CA GLU A 377 41.84 5.96 10.59
C GLU A 377 41.53 5.06 9.38
N ILE A 378 41.16 5.67 8.23
CA ILE A 378 40.95 4.93 6.98
C ILE A 378 42.30 4.53 6.35
N GLU A 379 43.27 5.44 6.35
CA GLU A 379 44.64 5.15 5.85
C GLU A 379 45.34 4.09 6.67
N ASP A 380 45.14 4.10 7.99
CA ASP A 380 45.68 3.09 8.92
C ASP A 380 44.93 1.75 8.87
N GLY A 381 43.83 1.64 8.07
CA GLY A 381 43.00 0.46 7.97
C GLY A 381 42.14 0.17 9.20
N ALA A 382 42.04 1.11 10.13
CA ALA A 382 41.27 1.02 11.35
C ALA A 382 39.76 1.27 11.13
N MET A 383 39.43 2.01 10.07
CA MET A 383 38.06 2.28 9.61
C MET A 383 37.94 2.01 8.10
N PHE A 384 36.74 1.65 7.65
CA PHE A 384 36.47 1.46 6.23
C PHE A 384 36.01 2.78 5.61
N PRO A 385 36.35 3.04 4.32
CA PRO A 385 35.80 4.16 3.57
C PRO A 385 34.27 4.12 3.57
N MET A 386 33.64 5.27 3.83
CA MET A 386 32.20 5.38 3.91
C MET A 386 31.59 5.52 2.53
N HIS A 387 30.41 4.92 2.35
CA HIS A 387 29.64 4.99 1.13
C HIS A 387 28.16 5.23 1.47
N ALA A 388 27.49 6.00 0.62
CA ALA A 388 26.04 6.21 0.76
C ALA A 388 25.25 5.12 0.01
N LYS A 389 24.32 4.48 0.69
CA LYS A 389 23.29 3.65 0.10
C LYS A 389 22.08 4.52 -0.21
N LYS A 390 21.86 4.84 -1.48
CA LYS A 390 20.75 5.66 -2.01
C LYS A 390 19.54 4.82 -2.44
N GLY A 391 18.49 5.48 -2.92
CA GLY A 391 17.27 4.83 -3.39
C GLY A 391 16.44 4.22 -2.26
N LEU A 392 16.43 4.87 -1.10
CA LEU A 392 15.77 4.41 0.11
C LEU A 392 14.66 5.36 0.54
N ALA A 393 13.78 4.85 1.40
CA ALA A 393 12.75 5.63 2.07
C ALA A 393 12.69 5.24 3.55
N THR A 394 12.50 6.23 4.40
CA THR A 394 12.25 6.04 5.83
C THR A 394 10.75 6.08 6.09
N VAL A 395 10.26 5.14 6.87
CA VAL A 395 8.85 5.06 7.32
C VAL A 395 8.84 5.07 8.84
N ALA A 396 7.92 5.82 9.42
CA ALA A 396 7.70 5.84 10.87
C ALA A 396 6.25 5.57 11.20
N ILE A 397 6.01 4.69 12.17
CA ILE A 397 4.73 4.59 12.86
C ILE A 397 4.80 5.42 14.14
N VAL A 398 3.75 6.19 14.39
CA VAL A 398 3.73 7.16 15.50
C VAL A 398 2.52 6.92 16.39
N GLY A 399 2.76 6.93 17.70
CA GLY A 399 1.71 6.85 18.71
C GLY A 399 2.30 6.78 20.11
N GLU A 400 1.96 7.73 20.97
CA GLU A 400 2.48 7.80 22.34
C GLU A 400 2.08 6.61 23.21
N LYS A 401 0.95 5.97 22.90
CA LYS A 401 0.45 4.80 23.61
C LYS A 401 1.11 3.47 23.19
N MET A 402 2.05 3.49 22.25
CA MET A 402 2.88 2.34 21.95
C MET A 402 3.80 2.00 23.15
N LYS A 403 4.08 2.99 24.00
CA LYS A 403 4.90 2.83 25.19
C LYS A 403 4.33 1.72 26.10
N HIS A 404 5.15 0.74 26.39
CA HIS A 404 4.79 -0.47 27.15
C HIS A 404 3.73 -1.37 26.52
N ALA A 405 3.31 -1.11 25.26
CA ALA A 405 2.37 -1.98 24.56
C ALA A 405 3.11 -3.16 23.92
N ALA A 406 2.93 -4.35 24.52
CA ALA A 406 3.54 -5.57 24.03
C ALA A 406 3.06 -5.92 22.61
N GLY A 407 3.97 -6.43 21.77
CA GLY A 407 3.64 -6.97 20.46
C GLY A 407 3.62 -5.97 19.28
N ILE A 408 3.75 -4.66 19.52
CA ILE A 408 3.72 -3.66 18.45
C ILE A 408 4.85 -3.88 17.44
N SER A 409 6.10 -3.99 17.91
CA SER A 409 7.25 -4.25 17.03
C SER A 409 7.13 -5.60 16.32
N GLY A 410 6.63 -6.63 17.01
CA GLY A 410 6.36 -7.94 16.40
C GLY A 410 5.30 -7.86 15.30
N LYS A 411 4.20 -7.11 15.51
CA LYS A 411 3.17 -6.85 14.50
C LYS A 411 3.73 -6.07 13.32
N LEU A 412 4.52 -5.02 13.57
CA LEU A 412 5.16 -4.19 12.55
C LEU A 412 6.06 -5.03 11.63
N PHE A 413 7.11 -5.63 12.20
CA PHE A 413 8.09 -6.37 11.41
C PHE A 413 7.52 -7.67 10.83
N GLY A 414 6.61 -8.33 11.56
CA GLY A 414 5.88 -9.49 11.04
C GLY A 414 4.97 -9.16 9.84
N THR A 415 4.33 -7.99 9.83
CA THR A 415 3.53 -7.52 8.70
C THR A 415 4.40 -7.25 7.48
N LEU A 416 5.53 -6.54 7.66
CA LEU A 416 6.48 -6.26 6.58
C LEU A 416 7.08 -7.56 6.02
N GLY A 417 7.56 -8.46 6.90
CA GLY A 417 8.19 -9.72 6.49
C GLY A 417 7.26 -10.64 5.72
N ARG A 418 6.02 -10.85 6.20
CA ARG A 418 5.00 -11.63 5.47
C ARG A 418 4.65 -11.04 4.12
N SER A 419 4.81 -9.74 3.96
CA SER A 419 4.59 -9.05 2.67
C SER A 419 5.83 -9.03 1.78
N GLY A 420 6.94 -9.69 2.19
CA GLY A 420 8.19 -9.76 1.45
C GLY A 420 8.97 -8.44 1.43
N ILE A 421 8.76 -7.59 2.43
CA ILE A 421 9.44 -6.30 2.55
C ILE A 421 10.64 -6.46 3.48
N SER A 422 11.85 -6.19 2.96
CA SER A 422 13.08 -6.20 3.75
C SER A 422 13.28 -4.85 4.44
N VAL A 423 13.49 -4.88 5.74
CA VAL A 423 13.89 -3.71 6.53
C VAL A 423 15.41 -3.62 6.53
N ILE A 424 15.96 -2.48 6.13
CA ILE A 424 17.40 -2.27 5.97
C ILE A 424 18.02 -1.76 7.27
N ALA A 425 17.34 -0.84 7.94
CA ALA A 425 17.72 -0.30 9.24
C ALA A 425 16.45 0.04 10.03
N CYS A 426 16.54 0.08 11.35
CA CYS A 426 15.44 0.53 12.20
C CYS A 426 15.98 1.29 13.40
N ALA A 427 15.16 2.19 13.93
CA ALA A 427 15.43 2.92 15.17
C ALA A 427 14.14 3.00 15.99
N GLN A 428 14.26 2.71 17.29
CA GLN A 428 13.22 2.88 18.29
C GLN A 428 13.88 3.47 19.54
N GLY A 429 13.48 4.65 19.94
CA GLY A 429 13.98 5.28 21.17
C GLY A 429 13.30 4.74 22.43
N ALA A 430 13.89 5.00 23.59
CA ALA A 430 13.31 4.61 24.87
C ALA A 430 12.00 5.35 25.21
N SER A 431 11.67 6.42 24.48
CA SER A 431 10.38 7.10 24.57
C SER A 431 9.23 6.25 24.01
N GLU A 432 9.55 5.31 23.10
CA GLU A 432 8.58 4.43 22.42
C GLU A 432 7.42 5.16 21.71
N THR A 433 7.62 6.43 21.36
CA THR A 433 6.60 7.25 20.69
C THR A 433 6.56 7.05 19.18
N ASN A 434 7.69 6.59 18.61
CA ASN A 434 7.78 6.18 17.23
C ASN A 434 8.65 4.92 17.07
N ILE A 435 8.41 4.20 15.98
CA ILE A 435 9.33 3.21 15.43
C ILE A 435 9.56 3.59 13.99
N SER A 436 10.80 3.96 13.68
CA SER A 436 11.22 4.30 12.33
C SER A 436 12.06 3.20 11.70
N PHE A 437 11.89 2.97 10.41
CA PHE A 437 12.64 1.94 9.68
C PHE A 437 12.84 2.36 8.23
N VAL A 438 13.87 1.81 7.60
CA VAL A 438 14.28 2.10 6.24
C VAL A 438 14.01 0.93 5.33
N VAL A 439 13.41 1.20 4.18
CA VAL A 439 13.12 0.25 3.10
C VAL A 439 13.63 0.77 1.77
N LYS A 440 13.66 -0.05 0.73
CA LYS A 440 13.88 0.43 -0.63
C LYS A 440 12.71 1.32 -1.07
N SER A 441 13.01 2.35 -1.87
CA SER A 441 11.99 3.30 -2.38
C SER A 441 10.89 2.62 -3.18
N ASP A 442 11.19 1.57 -3.93
CA ASP A 442 10.21 0.76 -4.67
C ASP A 442 9.21 0.03 -3.76
N SER A 443 9.62 -0.27 -2.54
CA SER A 443 8.79 -0.94 -1.54
C SER A 443 8.00 0.02 -0.64
N LEU A 444 8.24 1.34 -0.73
CA LEU A 444 7.61 2.34 0.14
C LEU A 444 6.09 2.27 0.09
N ARG A 445 5.49 2.33 -1.09
CA ARG A 445 4.03 2.31 -1.25
C ARG A 445 3.42 1.02 -0.68
N LYS A 446 4.06 -0.12 -0.91
CA LYS A 446 3.63 -1.41 -0.36
C LYS A 446 3.71 -1.40 1.16
N SER A 447 4.83 -0.89 1.72
CA SER A 447 5.01 -0.78 3.16
C SER A 447 3.91 0.05 3.83
N LEU A 448 3.62 1.23 3.28
CA LEU A 448 2.57 2.11 3.80
C LEU A 448 1.20 1.44 3.78
N ASN A 449 0.85 0.77 2.67
CA ASN A 449 -0.45 0.09 2.53
C ASN A 449 -0.60 -1.06 3.53
N VAL A 450 0.38 -1.98 3.62
CA VAL A 450 0.28 -3.14 4.53
C VAL A 450 0.24 -2.72 6.00
N LEU A 451 0.96 -1.66 6.35
CA LEU A 451 0.96 -1.14 7.72
C LEU A 451 -0.34 -0.42 8.05
N HIS A 452 -0.83 0.43 7.13
CA HIS A 452 -2.11 1.12 7.32
C HIS A 452 -3.25 0.11 7.47
N ASP A 453 -3.29 -0.89 6.60
CA ASP A 453 -4.25 -1.99 6.67
C ASP A 453 -4.16 -2.73 8.02
N SER A 454 -2.94 -3.06 8.44
CA SER A 454 -2.71 -3.80 9.68
C SER A 454 -3.05 -3.01 10.95
N PHE A 455 -2.85 -1.69 10.96
CA PHE A 455 -3.00 -0.89 12.19
C PHE A 455 -4.27 -0.02 12.24
N PHE A 456 -4.83 0.37 11.10
CA PHE A 456 -5.94 1.34 11.04
C PHE A 456 -7.22 0.79 10.40
N LEU A 457 -7.10 -0.16 9.48
CA LEU A 457 -8.25 -0.73 8.77
C LEU A 457 -8.62 -2.08 9.37
N SER A 458 -8.76 -2.15 10.66
CA SER A 458 -9.29 -3.36 11.30
C SER A 458 -10.73 -3.70 10.87
N GLU A 459 -11.41 -2.82 10.13
CA GLU A 459 -12.76 -3.11 9.64
C GLU A 459 -12.75 -4.08 8.45
N TYR A 460 -11.71 -4.05 7.58
CA TYR A 460 -11.68 -4.91 6.39
C TYR A 460 -10.28 -5.43 6.08
N LYS A 461 -10.15 -6.75 5.97
CA LYS A 461 -9.00 -7.39 5.36
C LYS A 461 -9.14 -7.27 3.83
N VAL A 462 -8.10 -6.82 3.13
CA VAL A 462 -8.13 -6.69 1.67
C VAL A 462 -7.29 -7.79 1.03
N LEU A 463 -7.87 -8.56 0.09
CA LEU A 463 -7.14 -9.41 -0.84
C LEU A 463 -7.21 -8.82 -2.24
N ASN A 464 -6.07 -8.72 -2.90
CA ASN A 464 -5.95 -8.21 -4.26
C ASN A 464 -5.81 -9.37 -5.23
N LEU A 465 -6.83 -9.58 -6.07
CA LEU A 465 -6.96 -10.73 -6.94
C LEU A 465 -6.54 -10.41 -8.37
N PHE A 466 -5.69 -11.25 -8.94
CA PHE A 466 -5.37 -11.30 -10.36
C PHE A 466 -5.98 -12.57 -10.94
N ILE A 467 -7.05 -12.45 -11.70
CA ILE A 467 -7.81 -13.59 -12.25
C ILE A 467 -7.39 -13.84 -13.70
N CYS A 468 -6.79 -14.99 -13.97
CA CYS A 468 -6.41 -15.43 -15.29
C CYS A 468 -7.35 -16.52 -15.80
N GLY A 469 -7.94 -16.31 -16.99
CA GLY A 469 -8.95 -17.16 -17.58
C GLY A 469 -10.37 -16.73 -17.22
N ILE A 470 -11.11 -16.22 -18.22
CA ILE A 470 -12.49 -15.72 -18.09
C ILE A 470 -13.50 -16.62 -18.80
N GLY A 471 -13.10 -17.86 -19.05
CA GLY A 471 -13.98 -18.90 -19.61
C GLY A 471 -15.09 -19.31 -18.64
N THR A 472 -15.53 -20.54 -18.76
CA THR A 472 -16.68 -21.08 -18.01
C THR A 472 -16.48 -20.96 -16.48
N VAL A 473 -15.34 -21.36 -15.95
CA VAL A 473 -15.05 -21.31 -14.50
C VAL A 473 -14.76 -19.88 -14.03
N GLY A 474 -13.81 -19.19 -14.69
CA GLY A 474 -13.41 -17.84 -14.25
C GLY A 474 -14.53 -16.80 -14.39
N GLY A 475 -15.37 -16.91 -15.44
CA GLY A 475 -16.56 -16.06 -15.56
C GLY A 475 -17.55 -16.25 -14.40
N LYS A 476 -17.77 -17.50 -13.97
CA LYS A 476 -18.63 -17.80 -12.82
C LYS A 476 -18.01 -17.36 -11.50
N LEU A 477 -16.69 -17.46 -11.37
CA LEU A 477 -15.98 -16.94 -10.19
C LEU A 477 -16.17 -15.43 -10.04
N ILE A 478 -15.98 -14.67 -11.12
CA ILE A 478 -16.17 -13.20 -11.10
C ILE A 478 -17.62 -12.85 -10.74
N GLU A 479 -18.60 -13.60 -11.25
CA GLU A 479 -20.01 -13.43 -10.89
C GLU A 479 -20.24 -13.68 -9.39
N GLN A 480 -19.68 -14.75 -8.83
CA GLN A 480 -19.78 -15.08 -7.39
C GLN A 480 -19.12 -14.03 -6.52
N ILE A 481 -17.93 -13.55 -6.88
CA ILE A 481 -17.25 -12.46 -6.16
C ILE A 481 -18.13 -11.21 -6.14
N ARG A 482 -18.72 -10.84 -7.29
CA ARG A 482 -19.60 -9.68 -7.39
C ARG A 482 -20.84 -9.80 -6.50
N LYS A 483 -21.49 -10.98 -6.50
CA LYS A 483 -22.68 -11.23 -5.70
C LYS A 483 -22.40 -11.18 -4.20
N GLN A 484 -21.28 -11.72 -3.77
CA GLN A 484 -20.95 -11.83 -2.34
C GLN A 484 -20.19 -10.63 -1.77
N TYR A 485 -19.87 -9.63 -2.60
CA TYR A 485 -19.01 -8.51 -2.22
C TYR A 485 -19.50 -7.79 -0.95
N HIS A 486 -20.79 -7.47 -0.86
CA HIS A 486 -21.37 -6.77 0.29
C HIS A 486 -21.39 -7.66 1.54
N GLU A 487 -21.82 -8.90 1.40
CA GLU A 487 -21.90 -9.86 2.52
C GLU A 487 -20.50 -10.12 3.12
N LEU A 488 -19.50 -10.36 2.28
CA LEU A 488 -18.13 -10.56 2.75
C LEU A 488 -17.59 -9.33 3.49
N LYS A 489 -17.90 -8.15 2.99
CA LYS A 489 -17.49 -6.91 3.61
C LYS A 489 -18.12 -6.72 4.99
N GLU A 490 -19.40 -6.96 5.12
CA GLU A 490 -20.16 -6.74 6.36
C GLU A 490 -19.95 -7.87 7.39
N ARG A 491 -20.05 -9.13 6.94
CA ARG A 491 -20.01 -10.29 7.83
C ARG A 491 -18.58 -10.74 8.17
N ASN A 492 -17.69 -10.75 7.19
CA ASN A 492 -16.34 -11.32 7.32
C ASN A 492 -15.27 -10.24 7.41
N GLN A 493 -15.65 -8.96 7.34
CA GLN A 493 -14.71 -7.83 7.28
C GLN A 493 -13.62 -8.04 6.21
N LEU A 494 -14.05 -8.62 5.05
CA LEU A 494 -13.18 -8.96 3.93
C LEU A 494 -13.59 -8.19 2.68
N LYS A 495 -12.64 -7.48 2.08
CA LYS A 495 -12.78 -6.87 0.75
C LYS A 495 -11.97 -7.68 -0.26
N LEU A 496 -12.65 -8.29 -1.23
CA LEU A 496 -12.01 -8.88 -2.41
C LEU A 496 -11.87 -7.80 -3.49
N ASN A 497 -10.66 -7.38 -3.77
CA ASN A 497 -10.36 -6.34 -4.75
C ASN A 497 -9.78 -7.00 -6.01
N VAL A 498 -10.53 -7.07 -7.09
CA VAL A 498 -10.04 -7.61 -8.36
C VAL A 498 -9.24 -6.53 -9.07
N VAL A 499 -7.92 -6.66 -9.07
CA VAL A 499 -6.96 -5.67 -9.60
C VAL A 499 -6.42 -6.03 -10.98
N GLY A 500 -6.61 -7.27 -11.41
CA GLY A 500 -6.23 -7.72 -12.75
C GLY A 500 -7.15 -8.82 -13.26
N ILE A 501 -7.51 -8.76 -14.53
CA ILE A 501 -8.23 -9.80 -15.25
C ILE A 501 -7.54 -10.05 -16.58
N ALA A 502 -7.22 -11.33 -16.85
CA ALA A 502 -6.60 -11.73 -18.10
C ALA A 502 -7.40 -12.83 -18.83
N SER A 503 -7.45 -12.71 -20.14
CA SER A 503 -7.92 -13.74 -21.08
C SER A 503 -6.72 -14.42 -21.76
N SER A 504 -6.96 -15.25 -22.76
CA SER A 504 -5.91 -15.84 -23.58
C SER A 504 -5.15 -14.83 -24.47
N LYS A 505 -5.69 -13.62 -24.65
CA LYS A 505 -5.16 -12.61 -25.58
C LYS A 505 -4.91 -11.27 -24.94
N ASN A 506 -5.71 -10.88 -23.96
CA ASN A 506 -5.75 -9.52 -23.42
C ASN A 506 -5.70 -9.55 -21.90
N ALA A 507 -5.21 -8.46 -21.30
CA ALA A 507 -5.25 -8.26 -19.86
C ALA A 507 -5.59 -6.81 -19.53
N ILE A 508 -6.32 -6.61 -18.43
CA ILE A 508 -6.64 -5.30 -17.86
C ILE A 508 -6.22 -5.25 -16.39
N PHE A 509 -5.75 -4.09 -15.98
CA PHE A 509 -5.28 -3.88 -14.63
C PHE A 509 -5.76 -2.54 -14.09
N ASN A 510 -6.14 -2.53 -12.82
CA ASN A 510 -6.41 -1.31 -12.07
C ASN A 510 -6.03 -1.55 -10.61
N ARG A 511 -5.07 -0.79 -10.12
CA ARG A 511 -4.55 -0.92 -8.76
C ARG A 511 -5.63 -0.69 -7.67
N ASP A 512 -6.63 0.11 -7.98
CA ASP A 512 -7.73 0.46 -7.06
C ASP A 512 -8.92 -0.51 -7.14
N GLY A 513 -8.88 -1.43 -8.09
CA GLY A 513 -9.92 -2.41 -8.39
C GLY A 513 -10.64 -2.15 -9.70
N LEU A 514 -10.99 -3.22 -10.38
CA LEU A 514 -11.73 -3.22 -11.64
C LEU A 514 -13.24 -3.21 -11.38
N ASN A 515 -13.98 -2.53 -12.25
CA ASN A 515 -15.43 -2.67 -12.29
C ASN A 515 -15.82 -4.02 -12.89
N LEU A 516 -16.44 -4.88 -12.08
CA LEU A 516 -16.81 -6.22 -12.49
C LEU A 516 -18.10 -6.30 -13.33
N SER A 517 -18.75 -5.17 -13.60
CA SER A 517 -19.98 -5.15 -14.42
C SER A 517 -19.67 -5.10 -15.91
N ASP A 518 -18.61 -4.43 -16.30
CA ASP A 518 -18.21 -4.12 -17.70
C ASP A 518 -16.83 -4.68 -18.09
N TYR A 519 -16.21 -5.50 -17.22
CA TYR A 519 -14.85 -6.01 -17.44
C TYR A 519 -14.64 -6.71 -18.80
N ARG A 520 -15.69 -7.32 -19.37
CA ARG A 520 -15.59 -8.02 -20.66
C ARG A 520 -15.40 -7.05 -21.81
N GLU A 521 -16.05 -5.90 -21.76
CA GLU A 521 -15.91 -4.83 -22.77
C GLU A 521 -14.56 -4.14 -22.64
N ALA A 522 -14.19 -3.81 -21.41
CA ALA A 522 -12.86 -3.25 -21.11
C ALA A 522 -11.73 -4.19 -21.57
N LEU A 523 -11.89 -5.49 -21.40
CA LEU A 523 -10.88 -6.47 -21.83
C LEU A 523 -10.78 -6.57 -23.36
N LYS A 524 -11.89 -6.45 -24.11
CA LYS A 524 -11.87 -6.46 -25.57
C LYS A 524 -11.15 -5.27 -26.17
N SER A 525 -11.21 -4.12 -25.51
CA SER A 525 -10.55 -2.87 -25.95
C SER A 525 -9.12 -2.71 -25.43
N SER A 526 -8.61 -3.66 -24.65
CA SER A 526 -7.27 -3.59 -24.05
C SER A 526 -6.18 -4.15 -24.97
N GLU A 527 -4.92 -3.85 -24.65
CA GLU A 527 -3.75 -4.34 -25.38
C GLU A 527 -3.57 -5.85 -25.27
N LEU A 528 -2.92 -6.42 -26.29
CA LEU A 528 -2.53 -7.82 -26.32
C LEU A 528 -1.50 -8.12 -25.22
N SER A 529 -1.71 -9.18 -24.49
CA SER A 529 -0.82 -9.64 -23.42
C SER A 529 -0.31 -11.06 -23.70
N THR A 530 0.94 -11.32 -23.35
CA THR A 530 1.53 -12.66 -23.29
C THR A 530 1.65 -13.12 -21.84
N PRO A 531 1.87 -14.42 -21.60
CA PRO A 531 2.11 -14.91 -20.23
C PRO A 531 3.26 -14.17 -19.53
N GLU A 532 4.35 -13.86 -20.22
CA GLU A 532 5.49 -13.14 -19.68
C GLU A 532 5.13 -11.69 -19.33
N LYS A 533 4.46 -10.97 -20.23
CA LYS A 533 3.98 -9.62 -19.96
C LYS A 533 3.02 -9.59 -18.78
N LEU A 534 2.10 -10.56 -18.70
CA LEU A 534 1.19 -10.71 -17.57
C LEU A 534 1.93 -10.87 -16.25
N ARG A 535 2.93 -11.77 -16.21
CA ARG A 535 3.78 -11.98 -15.04
C ARG A 535 4.50 -10.69 -14.63
N ASP A 536 5.18 -10.06 -15.57
CA ASP A 536 6.03 -8.90 -15.29
C ASP A 536 5.19 -7.73 -14.78
N GLN A 537 4.03 -7.50 -15.38
CA GLN A 537 3.11 -6.46 -14.96
C GLN A 537 2.51 -6.71 -13.57
N ILE A 538 2.15 -7.95 -13.24
CA ILE A 538 1.67 -8.32 -11.90
C ILE A 538 2.77 -8.08 -10.84
N ILE A 539 4.01 -8.45 -11.16
CA ILE A 539 5.16 -8.26 -10.27
C ILE A 539 5.48 -6.77 -10.11
N GLU A 540 5.51 -6.01 -11.21
CA GLU A 540 5.77 -4.57 -11.22
C GLU A 540 4.72 -3.77 -10.45
N MET A 541 3.47 -4.17 -10.52
CA MET A 541 2.40 -3.57 -9.72
C MET A 541 2.69 -3.63 -8.22
N ASN A 542 3.43 -4.61 -7.75
CA ASN A 542 3.89 -4.77 -6.37
C ASN A 542 2.79 -4.44 -5.33
N ILE A 543 1.64 -5.10 -5.45
CA ILE A 543 0.50 -4.89 -4.56
C ILE A 543 0.57 -5.88 -3.39
N PHE A 544 0.27 -5.41 -2.19
CA PHE A 544 0.21 -6.25 -0.98
C PHE A 544 -0.97 -7.25 -1.04
N ASN A 545 -0.88 -8.34 -0.26
CA ASN A 545 -1.92 -9.39 -0.18
C ASN A 545 -2.41 -9.83 -1.55
N SER A 546 -1.47 -10.00 -2.50
CA SER A 546 -1.79 -10.41 -3.87
C SER A 546 -2.03 -11.90 -3.97
N VAL A 547 -3.06 -12.26 -4.73
CA VAL A 547 -3.42 -13.65 -5.05
C VAL A 547 -3.58 -13.78 -6.56
N PHE A 548 -2.80 -14.64 -7.16
CA PHE A 548 -2.97 -15.04 -8.56
C PHE A 548 -3.91 -16.23 -8.64
N VAL A 549 -4.98 -16.10 -9.40
CA VAL A 549 -6.04 -17.12 -9.56
C VAL A 549 -6.04 -17.62 -10.99
N ASP A 550 -5.62 -18.87 -11.20
CA ASP A 550 -5.58 -19.49 -12.52
C ASP A 550 -6.82 -20.36 -12.75
N CYS A 551 -7.70 -19.88 -13.63
CA CYS A 551 -8.86 -20.59 -14.14
C CYS A 551 -8.66 -21.07 -15.59
N THR A 552 -7.40 -21.27 -16.03
CA THR A 552 -7.04 -21.75 -17.38
C THR A 552 -6.67 -23.23 -17.39
N ALA A 553 -6.39 -23.74 -18.59
CA ALA A 553 -5.74 -25.03 -18.80
C ALA A 553 -4.36 -24.88 -19.50
N SER A 554 -3.77 -23.66 -19.47
CA SER A 554 -2.51 -23.34 -20.15
C SER A 554 -1.29 -23.84 -19.39
N LYS A 555 -0.34 -24.43 -20.11
CA LYS A 555 0.96 -24.85 -19.57
C LYS A 555 1.85 -23.61 -19.29
N GLU A 556 1.76 -22.61 -20.14
CA GLU A 556 2.53 -21.37 -20.03
C GLU A 556 2.14 -20.60 -18.77
N ILE A 557 0.85 -20.53 -18.44
CA ILE A 557 0.37 -19.89 -17.22
C ILE A 557 0.80 -20.68 -15.97
N ALA A 558 0.68 -22.02 -16.01
CA ALA A 558 1.12 -22.84 -14.88
C ALA A 558 2.65 -22.71 -14.61
N ALA A 559 3.45 -22.47 -15.64
CA ALA A 559 4.90 -22.27 -15.52
C ALA A 559 5.27 -20.96 -14.76
N LEU A 560 4.36 -19.99 -14.64
CA LEU A 560 4.60 -18.73 -13.95
C LEU A 560 4.49 -18.82 -12.42
N TYR A 561 3.90 -19.90 -11.88
CA TYR A 561 3.60 -20.00 -10.44
C TYR A 561 4.83 -19.85 -9.56
N GLN A 562 5.96 -20.43 -9.95
CA GLN A 562 7.21 -20.31 -9.20
C GLN A 562 7.65 -18.85 -9.07
N SER A 563 7.49 -18.06 -10.13
CA SER A 563 7.82 -16.63 -10.13
C SER A 563 6.88 -15.86 -9.18
N PHE A 564 5.57 -16.11 -9.23
CA PHE A 564 4.61 -15.45 -8.34
C PHE A 564 4.89 -15.76 -6.87
N LEU A 565 5.10 -17.04 -6.53
CA LEU A 565 5.41 -17.46 -5.16
C LEU A 565 6.71 -16.81 -4.65
N ASN A 566 7.73 -16.68 -5.50
CA ASN A 566 8.99 -16.00 -5.16
C ASN A 566 8.80 -14.51 -4.87
N HIS A 567 7.77 -13.88 -5.43
CA HIS A 567 7.42 -12.47 -5.20
C HIS A 567 6.30 -12.27 -4.14
N ASN A 568 6.11 -13.26 -3.27
CA ASN A 568 5.11 -13.23 -2.18
C ASN A 568 3.67 -13.08 -2.66
N ILE A 569 3.36 -13.61 -3.84
CA ILE A 569 2.01 -13.69 -4.40
C ILE A 569 1.50 -15.11 -4.20
N SER A 570 0.39 -15.26 -3.47
CA SER A 570 -0.27 -16.56 -3.33
C SER A 570 -0.85 -17.03 -4.66
N VAL A 571 -0.86 -18.35 -4.90
CA VAL A 571 -1.39 -18.95 -6.13
C VAL A 571 -2.55 -19.86 -5.80
N ILE A 572 -3.65 -19.66 -6.52
CA ILE A 572 -4.83 -20.52 -6.50
C ILE A 572 -5.03 -21.07 -7.92
N ALA A 573 -5.06 -22.37 -8.08
CA ALA A 573 -5.09 -23.00 -9.38
C ALA A 573 -6.27 -23.98 -9.54
N ALA A 574 -7.16 -23.70 -10.49
CA ALA A 574 -8.03 -24.72 -11.06
C ALA A 574 -7.29 -25.56 -12.12
N ASN A 575 -6.18 -25.06 -12.59
CA ASN A 575 -5.29 -25.70 -13.56
C ASN A 575 -4.50 -26.85 -12.90
N LYS A 576 -4.69 -28.07 -13.39
CA LYS A 576 -4.11 -29.28 -12.81
C LYS A 576 -2.62 -29.49 -13.18
N ILE A 577 -2.11 -28.76 -14.18
CA ILE A 577 -0.80 -29.04 -14.80
C ILE A 577 0.34 -28.96 -13.78
N ALA A 578 0.36 -27.93 -12.95
CA ALA A 578 1.42 -27.77 -11.97
C ALA A 578 1.40 -28.85 -10.87
N ALA A 579 0.22 -29.23 -10.40
CA ALA A 579 0.08 -30.20 -9.32
C ALA A 579 0.26 -31.66 -9.80
N SER A 580 -0.05 -31.96 -11.08
CA SER A 580 0.10 -33.28 -11.68
C SER A 580 1.37 -33.45 -12.56
N GLY A 581 2.12 -32.39 -12.76
CA GLY A 581 3.39 -32.36 -13.51
C GLY A 581 4.53 -33.11 -12.79
N PRO A 582 5.80 -32.96 -13.20
CA PRO A 582 6.91 -33.62 -12.54
C PRO A 582 6.97 -33.36 -11.03
N TYR A 583 7.20 -34.39 -10.24
CA TYR A 583 7.17 -34.31 -8.78
C TYR A 583 8.11 -33.25 -8.20
N GLU A 584 9.33 -33.16 -8.75
CA GLU A 584 10.31 -32.18 -8.31
C GLU A 584 9.79 -30.73 -8.44
N LYS A 585 9.10 -30.41 -9.54
CA LYS A 585 8.51 -29.08 -9.75
C LYS A 585 7.35 -28.82 -8.78
N TYR A 586 6.51 -29.81 -8.57
CA TYR A 586 5.41 -29.74 -7.63
C TYR A 586 5.90 -29.47 -6.20
N ILE A 587 6.88 -30.26 -5.72
CA ILE A 587 7.40 -30.10 -4.36
C ILE A 587 8.16 -28.78 -4.19
N GLN A 588 8.82 -28.30 -5.24
CA GLN A 588 9.45 -26.99 -5.24
C GLN A 588 8.44 -25.86 -5.03
N LEU A 589 7.29 -25.90 -5.71
CA LEU A 589 6.21 -24.91 -5.50
C LEU A 589 5.70 -24.94 -4.05
N LYS A 590 5.46 -26.12 -3.49
CA LYS A 590 5.02 -26.29 -2.08
C LYS A 590 6.07 -25.74 -1.10
N LYS A 591 7.35 -26.08 -1.29
CA LYS A 591 8.47 -25.58 -0.47
C LYS A 591 8.62 -24.06 -0.56
N THR A 592 8.51 -23.51 -1.77
CA THR A 592 8.59 -22.06 -1.98
C THR A 592 7.45 -21.34 -1.30
N ALA A 593 6.22 -21.83 -1.44
CA ALA A 593 5.05 -21.27 -0.79
C ALA A 593 5.21 -21.25 0.73
N LEU A 594 5.65 -22.36 1.31
CA LEU A 594 5.91 -22.47 2.76
C LEU A 594 7.01 -21.51 3.22
N HIS A 595 8.15 -21.50 2.53
CA HIS A 595 9.28 -20.62 2.86
C HIS A 595 8.95 -19.13 2.77
N ARG A 596 8.15 -18.75 1.77
CA ARG A 596 7.71 -17.37 1.57
C ARG A 596 6.50 -16.96 2.41
N GLY A 597 5.88 -17.89 3.13
CA GLY A 597 4.68 -17.64 3.92
C GLY A 597 3.44 -17.31 3.09
N VAL A 598 3.42 -17.70 1.82
CA VAL A 598 2.27 -17.57 0.91
C VAL A 598 1.58 -18.91 0.71
N LYS A 599 0.42 -18.93 0.05
CA LYS A 599 -0.36 -20.14 -0.16
C LYS A 599 -0.29 -20.59 -1.62
N PHE A 600 -0.13 -21.89 -1.82
CA PHE A 600 -0.39 -22.56 -3.09
C PHE A 600 -1.56 -23.52 -2.88
N ARG A 601 -2.75 -23.18 -3.44
CA ARG A 601 -4.01 -23.90 -3.25
C ARG A 601 -4.57 -24.36 -4.59
N PHE A 602 -5.04 -25.59 -4.63
CA PHE A 602 -5.55 -26.24 -5.86
C PHE A 602 -6.61 -27.30 -5.57
N GLU A 603 -7.50 -27.04 -4.60
CA GLU A 603 -8.59 -27.94 -4.20
C GLU A 603 -9.40 -28.45 -5.40
N THR A 604 -9.72 -27.53 -6.32
CA THR A 604 -10.56 -27.81 -7.48
C THR A 604 -9.91 -28.69 -8.55
N ASN A 605 -8.66 -29.09 -8.36
CA ASN A 605 -7.99 -30.01 -9.27
C ASN A 605 -8.54 -31.43 -9.16
N VAL A 606 -9.22 -31.77 -8.03
CA VAL A 606 -9.87 -33.05 -7.82
C VAL A 606 -11.26 -32.82 -7.22
N GLY A 607 -12.29 -33.35 -7.87
CA GLY A 607 -13.65 -33.31 -7.33
C GLY A 607 -14.36 -31.95 -7.37
N ALA A 608 -13.98 -31.07 -8.28
CA ALA A 608 -14.55 -29.73 -8.44
C ALA A 608 -14.53 -28.92 -7.13
N GLY A 609 -15.67 -28.72 -6.47
CA GLY A 609 -15.78 -27.99 -5.21
C GLY A 609 -15.76 -28.86 -3.95
N LEU A 610 -15.57 -30.18 -4.08
CA LEU A 610 -15.53 -31.09 -2.93
C LEU A 610 -14.25 -30.84 -2.10
N PRO A 611 -14.33 -30.85 -0.76
CA PRO A 611 -13.20 -30.61 0.14
C PRO A 611 -12.34 -31.89 0.31
N ILE A 612 -11.64 -32.31 -0.72
CA ILE A 612 -10.87 -33.57 -0.75
C ILE A 612 -9.43 -33.33 -0.34
N ILE A 613 -8.74 -32.41 -1.04
CA ILE A 613 -7.32 -32.10 -0.81
C ILE A 613 -7.13 -31.45 0.55
N GLY A 614 -8.00 -30.53 0.92
CA GLY A 614 -8.02 -29.90 2.24
C GLY A 614 -8.15 -30.95 3.34
N THR A 615 -9.11 -31.87 3.23
CA THR A 615 -9.32 -32.95 4.19
C THR A 615 -8.10 -33.86 4.32
N ILE A 616 -7.48 -34.28 3.22
CA ILE A 616 -6.24 -35.09 3.23
C ILE A 616 -5.12 -34.34 3.96
N ASN A 617 -4.95 -33.04 3.68
CA ASN A 617 -3.95 -32.24 4.35
C ASN A 617 -4.22 -32.09 5.85
N ASP A 618 -5.46 -31.89 6.28
CA ASP A 618 -5.84 -31.75 7.68
C ASP A 618 -5.60 -33.06 8.45
N LEU A 619 -5.94 -34.20 7.88
CA LEU A 619 -5.64 -35.51 8.45
C LEU A 619 -4.13 -35.70 8.63
N ARG A 620 -3.32 -35.44 7.60
CA ARG A 620 -1.88 -35.55 7.66
C ARG A 620 -1.22 -34.58 8.66
N ASN A 621 -1.64 -33.33 8.63
CA ASN A 621 -1.11 -32.30 9.52
C ASN A 621 -1.44 -32.60 10.99
N SER A 622 -2.53 -33.32 11.25
CA SER A 622 -2.90 -33.81 12.59
C SER A 622 -2.23 -35.14 12.97
N GLY A 623 -1.30 -35.64 12.16
CA GLY A 623 -0.51 -36.85 12.42
C GLY A 623 -1.16 -38.16 12.00
N ASP A 624 -2.25 -38.14 11.20
CA ASP A 624 -2.84 -39.32 10.60
C ASP A 624 -2.10 -39.75 9.32
N LYS A 625 -2.17 -41.02 8.94
CA LYS A 625 -1.61 -41.54 7.71
C LYS A 625 -2.71 -42.07 6.80
N ILE A 626 -2.66 -41.61 5.55
CA ILE A 626 -3.52 -42.12 4.51
C ILE A 626 -2.94 -43.49 4.06
N LEU A 627 -3.69 -44.57 4.25
CA LEU A 627 -3.26 -45.94 3.91
C LEU A 627 -3.75 -46.31 2.51
N LYS A 628 -5.00 -45.94 2.21
CA LYS A 628 -5.63 -46.27 0.93
C LYS A 628 -6.57 -45.16 0.50
N ILE A 629 -6.59 -44.88 -0.79
CA ILE A 629 -7.58 -44.03 -1.46
C ILE A 629 -8.26 -44.87 -2.55
N GLU A 630 -9.58 -44.97 -2.54
CA GLU A 630 -10.38 -45.46 -3.64
C GLU A 630 -11.32 -44.36 -4.10
N ALA A 631 -11.41 -44.14 -5.41
CA ALA A 631 -12.19 -43.01 -5.88
C ALA A 631 -12.76 -43.22 -7.28
N VAL A 632 -13.98 -42.75 -7.51
CA VAL A 632 -14.55 -42.51 -8.85
C VAL A 632 -14.43 -41.02 -9.12
N LEU A 633 -13.52 -40.63 -10.01
CA LEU A 633 -13.08 -39.25 -10.24
C LEU A 633 -13.47 -38.69 -11.62
N SER A 634 -14.10 -39.49 -12.48
CA SER A 634 -14.59 -39.06 -13.78
C SER A 634 -16.12 -39.09 -13.80
N GLY A 635 -16.74 -37.91 -13.92
CA GLY A 635 -18.16 -37.77 -14.11
C GLY A 635 -18.62 -38.41 -15.43
N THR A 636 -17.84 -38.23 -16.50
CA THR A 636 -18.11 -38.84 -17.82
C THR A 636 -18.15 -40.35 -17.76
N LEU A 637 -17.11 -40.98 -17.21
CA LEU A 637 -17.04 -42.41 -17.10
C LEU A 637 -18.11 -42.98 -16.17
N ASN A 638 -18.40 -42.31 -15.06
CA ASN A 638 -19.47 -42.71 -14.16
C ASN A 638 -20.85 -42.63 -14.84
N PHE A 639 -21.11 -41.59 -15.61
CA PHE A 639 -22.32 -41.47 -16.43
C PHE A 639 -22.44 -42.64 -17.44
N ILE A 640 -21.39 -42.87 -18.22
CA ILE A 640 -21.38 -43.97 -19.22
C ILE A 640 -21.72 -45.33 -18.57
N PHE A 641 -21.06 -45.67 -17.44
CA PHE A 641 -21.30 -46.95 -16.76
C PHE A 641 -22.61 -47.01 -15.98
N ASN A 642 -23.29 -45.89 -15.76
CA ASN A 642 -24.66 -45.87 -15.26
C ASN A 642 -25.71 -46.06 -16.38
N GLU A 643 -25.43 -45.56 -17.59
CA GLU A 643 -26.34 -45.64 -18.74
C GLU A 643 -26.36 -47.03 -19.40
N ILE A 644 -25.24 -47.77 -19.36
CA ILE A 644 -25.17 -49.11 -19.98
C ILE A 644 -26.21 -50.01 -19.36
N SER A 645 -27.13 -50.52 -20.22
CA SER A 645 -28.21 -51.40 -19.83
C SER A 645 -28.46 -52.43 -20.94
N ALA A 646 -29.48 -53.28 -20.79
CA ALA A 646 -29.91 -54.25 -21.87
C ALA A 646 -30.37 -53.51 -23.14
N GLU A 647 -30.88 -52.26 -22.96
CA GLU A 647 -31.44 -51.42 -24.05
C GLU A 647 -30.43 -50.38 -24.55
N VAL A 648 -29.39 -50.08 -23.77
CA VAL A 648 -28.40 -49.05 -24.09
C VAL A 648 -27.01 -49.70 -24.18
N PRO A 649 -26.52 -50.02 -25.38
CA PRO A 649 -25.19 -50.59 -25.57
C PRO A 649 -24.09 -49.59 -25.23
N PHE A 650 -22.85 -50.04 -25.04
CA PHE A 650 -21.72 -49.23 -24.67
C PHE A 650 -21.50 -48.05 -25.61
N SER A 651 -21.51 -48.28 -26.93
CA SER A 651 -21.35 -47.25 -27.94
C SER A 651 -22.38 -46.14 -27.85
N GLU A 652 -23.64 -46.50 -27.61
CA GLU A 652 -24.76 -45.55 -27.44
C GLU A 652 -24.63 -44.77 -26.13
N ALA A 653 -24.18 -45.38 -25.03
CA ALA A 653 -23.91 -44.71 -23.78
C ALA A 653 -22.80 -43.66 -23.91
N VAL A 654 -21.72 -43.95 -24.65
CA VAL A 654 -20.66 -42.99 -24.98
C VAL A 654 -21.20 -41.84 -25.82
N LYS A 655 -22.08 -42.13 -26.78
CA LYS A 655 -22.69 -41.08 -27.63
C LYS A 655 -23.60 -40.15 -26.83
N ARG A 656 -24.44 -40.69 -25.95
CA ARG A 656 -25.30 -39.94 -25.04
C ARG A 656 -24.46 -39.02 -24.12
N ALA A 657 -23.36 -39.53 -23.58
CA ALA A 657 -22.44 -38.72 -22.76
C ALA A 657 -21.92 -37.48 -23.51
N LYS A 658 -21.69 -37.62 -24.82
CA LYS A 658 -21.27 -36.48 -25.66
C LYS A 658 -22.44 -35.51 -25.94
N GLU A 659 -23.61 -36.05 -26.29
CA GLU A 659 -24.81 -35.24 -26.62
C GLU A 659 -25.32 -34.45 -25.42
N GLU A 660 -25.23 -35.02 -24.22
CA GLU A 660 -25.61 -34.37 -22.97
C GLU A 660 -24.50 -33.45 -22.37
N GLY A 661 -23.32 -33.40 -23.05
CA GLY A 661 -22.23 -32.54 -22.65
C GLY A 661 -21.41 -33.03 -21.47
N TYR A 662 -21.48 -34.31 -21.14
CA TYR A 662 -20.64 -34.94 -20.10
C TYR A 662 -19.25 -35.34 -20.64
N SER A 663 -19.07 -35.50 -21.95
CA SER A 663 -17.85 -35.92 -22.60
C SER A 663 -17.20 -34.77 -23.36
N GLU A 664 -15.88 -34.80 -23.46
CA GLU A 664 -15.13 -33.93 -24.35
C GLU A 664 -15.55 -34.14 -25.82
N PRO A 665 -15.30 -33.18 -26.73
CA PRO A 665 -15.61 -33.35 -28.15
C PRO A 665 -15.03 -34.62 -28.77
N ASP A 666 -13.85 -35.04 -28.32
CA ASP A 666 -13.23 -36.33 -28.60
C ASP A 666 -13.34 -37.25 -27.36
N PRO A 667 -14.25 -38.21 -27.31
CA PRO A 667 -14.46 -39.05 -26.14
C PRO A 667 -13.28 -39.93 -25.77
N ARG A 668 -12.32 -40.14 -26.67
CA ARG A 668 -11.08 -40.88 -26.39
C ARG A 668 -10.28 -40.23 -25.25
N ILE A 669 -10.35 -38.91 -25.10
CA ILE A 669 -9.70 -38.20 -24.02
C ILE A 669 -10.22 -38.71 -22.67
N ASP A 670 -11.57 -38.83 -22.52
CA ASP A 670 -12.15 -39.32 -21.30
C ASP A 670 -11.94 -40.84 -21.12
N LEU A 671 -12.12 -41.62 -22.19
CA LEU A 671 -11.98 -43.08 -22.17
C LEU A 671 -10.54 -43.53 -21.88
N SER A 672 -9.53 -42.73 -22.21
CA SER A 672 -8.13 -42.98 -21.88
C SER A 672 -7.82 -42.97 -20.38
N GLY A 673 -8.74 -42.43 -19.56
CA GLY A 673 -8.54 -42.30 -18.13
C GLY A 673 -7.44 -41.29 -17.71
N THR A 674 -6.87 -40.52 -18.65
CA THR A 674 -5.73 -39.63 -18.40
C THR A 674 -6.03 -38.55 -17.33
N ASP A 675 -7.25 -37.99 -17.32
CA ASP A 675 -7.66 -37.01 -16.29
C ASP A 675 -7.78 -37.71 -14.92
N VAL A 676 -8.24 -38.95 -14.87
CA VAL A 676 -8.30 -39.74 -13.63
C VAL A 676 -6.90 -40.03 -13.08
N VAL A 677 -5.95 -40.35 -13.95
CA VAL A 677 -4.53 -40.54 -13.60
C VAL A 677 -3.97 -39.26 -12.96
N ARG A 678 -4.16 -38.11 -13.59
CA ARG A 678 -3.71 -36.80 -13.05
C ARG A 678 -4.32 -36.54 -11.69
N LYS A 679 -5.61 -36.78 -11.50
CA LYS A 679 -6.29 -36.59 -10.22
C LYS A 679 -5.76 -37.55 -9.16
N LEU A 680 -5.53 -38.81 -9.48
CA LEU A 680 -4.95 -39.79 -8.55
C LEU A 680 -3.55 -39.42 -8.13
N VAL A 681 -2.70 -38.99 -9.07
CA VAL A 681 -1.34 -38.48 -8.75
C VAL A 681 -1.37 -37.31 -7.78
N ILE A 682 -2.30 -36.37 -7.96
CA ILE A 682 -2.46 -35.24 -7.04
C ILE A 682 -2.86 -35.74 -5.66
N LEU A 683 -3.83 -36.61 -5.54
CA LEU A 683 -4.28 -37.17 -4.25
C LEU A 683 -3.17 -37.97 -3.56
N ALA A 684 -2.45 -38.79 -4.31
CA ALA A 684 -1.33 -39.57 -3.79
C ALA A 684 -0.22 -38.66 -3.23
N ARG A 685 0.13 -37.59 -3.93
CA ARG A 685 1.13 -36.59 -3.48
C ARG A 685 0.68 -35.86 -2.23
N GLU A 686 -0.56 -35.42 -2.18
CA GLU A 686 -1.13 -34.79 -0.99
C GLU A 686 -1.26 -35.80 0.19
N ALA A 687 -1.46 -37.08 -0.10
CA ALA A 687 -1.39 -38.17 0.89
C ALA A 687 0.06 -38.47 1.38
N GLY A 688 1.08 -37.92 0.70
CA GLY A 688 2.49 -38.03 1.11
C GLY A 688 3.32 -39.01 0.31
N TYR A 689 2.77 -39.54 -0.76
CA TYR A 689 3.49 -40.48 -1.62
C TYR A 689 4.19 -39.75 -2.77
N GLN A 690 5.40 -40.19 -3.10
CA GLN A 690 6.13 -39.68 -4.26
C GLN A 690 5.75 -40.50 -5.48
N ILE A 691 4.82 -39.99 -6.28
CA ILE A 691 4.24 -40.69 -7.43
C ILE A 691 4.33 -39.80 -8.66
N GLU A 692 4.74 -40.38 -9.79
CA GLU A 692 4.68 -39.79 -11.13
C GLU A 692 3.51 -40.35 -11.90
N GLN A 693 3.11 -39.69 -13.00
CA GLN A 693 2.03 -40.21 -13.85
C GLN A 693 2.39 -41.56 -14.53
N SER A 694 3.68 -41.80 -14.77
CA SER A 694 4.24 -43.04 -15.30
C SER A 694 4.09 -44.22 -14.34
N ASP A 695 4.02 -43.96 -13.03
CA ASP A 695 3.93 -45.02 -12.01
C ASP A 695 2.50 -45.59 -11.87
N VAL A 696 1.52 -44.94 -12.49
CA VAL A 696 0.14 -45.31 -12.42
C VAL A 696 -0.15 -46.42 -13.44
N GLU A 697 -0.45 -47.63 -12.97
CA GLU A 697 -0.91 -48.73 -13.82
C GLU A 697 -2.29 -48.44 -14.40
N LYS A 698 -2.40 -48.47 -15.73
CA LYS A 698 -3.66 -48.22 -16.45
C LYS A 698 -4.28 -49.52 -16.93
N HIS A 699 -5.40 -49.90 -16.38
CA HIS A 699 -6.19 -51.02 -16.85
C HIS A 699 -7.34 -50.50 -17.72
N LEU A 700 -7.02 -50.23 -19.01
CA LEU A 700 -7.99 -49.68 -19.94
C LEU A 700 -9.04 -50.75 -20.28
N PHE A 701 -10.26 -50.34 -20.43
CA PHE A 701 -11.41 -51.18 -20.80
C PHE A 701 -11.74 -51.12 -22.31
N VAL A 702 -11.16 -50.14 -23.01
CA VAL A 702 -11.15 -49.97 -24.45
C VAL A 702 -9.77 -50.37 -24.95
N PRO A 703 -9.66 -51.23 -25.99
CA PRO A 703 -8.37 -51.63 -26.54
C PRO A 703 -7.53 -50.48 -27.05
N GLN A 704 -6.21 -50.61 -26.95
CA GLN A 704 -5.29 -49.51 -27.23
C GLN A 704 -5.40 -48.97 -28.67
N ASP A 705 -5.68 -49.86 -29.64
CA ASP A 705 -5.83 -49.54 -31.05
C ASP A 705 -7.03 -48.61 -31.37
N TYR A 706 -7.96 -48.47 -30.45
CA TYR A 706 -9.11 -47.55 -30.60
C TYR A 706 -8.69 -46.06 -30.33
N PHE A 707 -7.58 -45.86 -29.70
CA PHE A 707 -7.06 -44.50 -29.44
C PHE A 707 -6.22 -43.96 -30.58
N GLU A 708 -5.96 -44.80 -31.62
CA GLU A 708 -5.21 -44.44 -32.83
C GLU A 708 -6.19 -43.96 -33.92
N GLY A 709 -5.70 -43.24 -34.92
CA GLY A 709 -6.49 -42.75 -36.05
C GLY A 709 -7.40 -41.54 -35.75
N GLY A 710 -8.36 -41.25 -36.64
CA GLY A 710 -9.29 -40.10 -36.53
C GLY A 710 -10.44 -40.35 -35.57
N VAL A 711 -11.14 -39.29 -35.15
CA VAL A 711 -12.34 -39.38 -34.29
C VAL A 711 -13.49 -40.07 -35.01
N GLU A 712 -13.61 -39.88 -36.31
CA GLU A 712 -14.64 -40.54 -37.15
C GLU A 712 -14.46 -42.05 -37.19
N GLU A 713 -13.22 -42.52 -37.42
CA GLU A 713 -12.86 -43.93 -37.40
C GLU A 713 -13.14 -44.55 -36.02
N PHE A 714 -12.89 -43.85 -34.95
CA PHE A 714 -13.24 -44.28 -33.58
C PHE A 714 -14.74 -44.52 -33.46
N TRP A 715 -15.59 -43.59 -33.92
CA TRP A 715 -17.04 -43.76 -33.87
C TRP A 715 -17.55 -44.94 -34.71
N GLU A 716 -16.96 -45.23 -35.85
CA GLU A 716 -17.30 -46.35 -36.69
C GLU A 716 -16.93 -47.70 -36.03
N ARG A 717 -15.81 -47.73 -35.33
CA ARG A 717 -15.31 -48.96 -34.69
C ARG A 717 -15.95 -49.25 -33.33
N LEU A 718 -16.40 -48.19 -32.59
CA LEU A 718 -16.88 -48.31 -31.23
C LEU A 718 -17.99 -49.39 -31.04
N PRO A 719 -18.99 -49.52 -31.92
CA PRO A 719 -20.03 -50.55 -31.81
C PRO A 719 -19.52 -52.01 -31.81
N HIS A 720 -18.30 -52.26 -32.32
CA HIS A 720 -17.72 -53.60 -32.26
C HIS A 720 -17.46 -54.07 -30.83
N LEU A 721 -17.38 -53.16 -29.85
CA LEU A 721 -17.19 -53.51 -28.45
C LEU A 721 -18.51 -53.86 -27.74
N ASP A 722 -19.68 -53.53 -28.31
CA ASP A 722 -20.97 -53.65 -27.65
C ASP A 722 -21.30 -55.07 -27.21
N ALA A 723 -21.03 -56.07 -28.06
CA ALA A 723 -21.31 -57.47 -27.75
C ALA A 723 -20.45 -57.99 -26.56
N ASP A 724 -19.19 -57.56 -26.44
CA ASP A 724 -18.32 -57.93 -25.33
C ASP A 724 -18.78 -57.25 -24.03
N PHE A 725 -19.11 -55.96 -24.11
CA PHE A 725 -19.64 -55.22 -22.97
C PHE A 725 -20.97 -55.79 -22.47
N GLU A 726 -21.87 -56.15 -23.33
CA GLU A 726 -23.18 -56.74 -22.95
C GLU A 726 -22.98 -58.10 -22.26
N ARG A 727 -22.11 -58.96 -22.83
CA ARG A 727 -21.81 -60.25 -22.19
C ARG A 727 -21.23 -60.05 -20.77
N LYS A 728 -20.32 -59.16 -20.60
CA LYS A 728 -19.73 -58.85 -19.30
C LYS A 728 -20.75 -58.20 -18.36
N ARG A 729 -21.61 -57.28 -18.84
CA ARG A 729 -22.69 -56.66 -18.08
C ARG A 729 -23.66 -57.71 -17.48
N GLN A 730 -24.08 -58.68 -18.31
CA GLN A 730 -24.95 -59.76 -17.86
C GLN A 730 -24.29 -60.65 -16.78
N ALA A 731 -22.99 -60.89 -16.90
CA ALA A 731 -22.25 -61.60 -15.85
C ALA A 731 -22.21 -60.84 -14.53
N LEU A 732 -22.04 -59.52 -14.58
CA LEU A 732 -22.06 -58.66 -13.38
C LEU A 732 -23.45 -58.58 -12.76
N GLU A 733 -24.49 -58.46 -13.56
CA GLU A 733 -25.88 -58.42 -13.09
C GLU A 733 -26.27 -59.70 -12.35
N LYS A 734 -25.87 -60.85 -12.87
CA LYS A 734 -26.05 -62.16 -12.21
C LYS A 734 -25.30 -62.26 -10.89
N ALA A 735 -24.17 -61.56 -10.78
CA ALA A 735 -23.34 -61.48 -9.57
C ALA A 735 -23.73 -60.35 -8.61
N ASN A 736 -24.78 -59.57 -8.90
CA ASN A 736 -25.18 -58.33 -8.18
C ASN A 736 -24.05 -57.32 -8.07
N LYS A 737 -23.28 -57.13 -9.16
CA LYS A 737 -22.15 -56.16 -9.26
C LYS A 737 -22.44 -55.10 -10.31
N ARG A 738 -21.80 -53.98 -10.17
CA ARG A 738 -21.82 -52.87 -11.13
C ARG A 738 -20.40 -52.42 -11.52
N TRP A 739 -20.25 -51.93 -12.71
CA TRP A 739 -18.98 -51.30 -13.13
C TRP A 739 -18.78 -49.93 -12.54
N ARG A 740 -17.56 -49.68 -12.10
CA ARG A 740 -17.07 -48.32 -11.82
C ARG A 740 -15.65 -48.23 -12.31
N PHE A 741 -15.29 -47.10 -12.88
CA PHE A 741 -13.91 -46.79 -13.21
C PHE A 741 -13.26 -46.18 -11.96
N VAL A 742 -12.42 -46.97 -11.30
CA VAL A 742 -11.89 -46.68 -9.98
C VAL A 742 -10.41 -46.31 -10.05
N ALA A 743 -10.06 -45.25 -9.43
CA ALA A 743 -8.68 -44.87 -9.10
C ALA A 743 -8.35 -45.41 -7.72
N THR A 744 -7.20 -46.09 -7.59
CA THR A 744 -6.79 -46.73 -6.33
C THR A 744 -5.34 -46.35 -6.00
N LEU A 745 -5.15 -45.89 -4.79
CA LEU A 745 -3.85 -45.85 -4.11
C LEU A 745 -3.94 -46.83 -2.94
N ASP A 746 -3.03 -47.80 -2.85
CA ASP A 746 -2.92 -48.74 -1.73
C ASP A 746 -1.44 -48.92 -1.40
N GLY A 747 -0.98 -48.23 -0.34
CA GLY A 747 0.43 -48.05 -0.10
C GLY A 747 1.13 -47.40 -1.30
N HIS A 748 2.09 -48.08 -1.91
CA HIS A 748 2.78 -47.58 -3.09
C HIS A 748 2.19 -48.06 -4.43
N HIS A 749 1.16 -48.91 -4.41
CA HIS A 749 0.49 -49.35 -5.59
C HIS A 749 -0.57 -48.36 -6.04
N VAL A 750 -0.41 -47.86 -7.24
CA VAL A 750 -1.34 -46.92 -7.86
C VAL A 750 -1.85 -47.45 -9.18
N ASN A 751 -3.15 -47.55 -9.30
CA ASN A 751 -3.80 -48.03 -10.53
C ASN A 751 -5.12 -47.32 -10.81
N VAL A 752 -5.48 -47.29 -12.08
CA VAL A 752 -6.81 -46.84 -12.54
C VAL A 752 -7.38 -47.89 -13.44
N GLY A 753 -8.63 -48.23 -13.27
CA GLY A 753 -9.26 -49.25 -14.14
C GLY A 753 -10.71 -49.51 -13.81
N LEU A 754 -11.35 -50.25 -14.70
CA LEU A 754 -12.74 -50.68 -14.57
C LEU A 754 -12.82 -51.85 -13.55
N LYS A 755 -13.57 -51.64 -12.46
CA LYS A 755 -13.77 -52.64 -11.40
C LYS A 755 -15.23 -53.05 -11.29
N ALA A 756 -15.44 -54.32 -10.94
CA ALA A 756 -16.73 -54.87 -10.59
C ALA A 756 -17.01 -54.62 -9.10
N ILE A 757 -17.93 -53.76 -8.80
CA ILE A 757 -18.24 -53.29 -7.47
C ILE A 757 -19.41 -54.06 -6.88
N ASP A 758 -19.25 -54.64 -5.70
CA ASP A 758 -20.26 -55.37 -4.96
C ASP A 758 -21.34 -54.46 -4.38
N ARG A 759 -22.54 -55.00 -4.16
CA ARG A 759 -23.73 -54.26 -3.66
C ARG A 759 -23.49 -53.55 -2.32
N ASN A 760 -22.63 -54.08 -1.46
CA ASN A 760 -22.33 -53.49 -0.17
C ASN A 760 -21.27 -52.39 -0.21
N HIS A 761 -20.61 -52.19 -1.33
CA HIS A 761 -19.57 -51.17 -1.45
C HIS A 761 -20.20 -49.79 -1.69
N PRO A 762 -19.67 -48.71 -1.07
CA PRO A 762 -20.24 -47.36 -1.22
C PRO A 762 -20.38 -46.87 -2.67
N PHE A 763 -19.55 -47.38 -3.59
CA PHE A 763 -19.58 -46.96 -5.00
C PHE A 763 -20.70 -47.62 -5.82
N TYR A 764 -21.39 -48.64 -5.29
CA TYR A 764 -22.41 -49.38 -6.03
C TYR A 764 -23.58 -48.48 -6.48
N ASN A 765 -24.07 -47.62 -5.56
CA ASN A 765 -25.21 -46.73 -5.80
C ASN A 765 -24.81 -45.32 -6.24
N LEU A 766 -23.58 -45.13 -6.75
CA LEU A 766 -23.17 -43.83 -7.26
C LEU A 766 -23.89 -43.51 -8.58
N GLU A 767 -24.79 -42.52 -8.51
CA GLU A 767 -25.65 -42.14 -9.63
C GLU A 767 -25.06 -40.97 -10.44
N GLY A 768 -25.49 -40.85 -11.70
CA GLY A 768 -25.22 -39.76 -12.61
C GLY A 768 -23.70 -39.54 -12.82
N SER A 769 -23.28 -38.28 -12.82
CA SER A 769 -21.89 -37.87 -13.01
C SER A 769 -21.14 -37.52 -11.70
N ASN A 770 -21.65 -38.00 -10.56
CA ASN A 770 -21.06 -37.69 -9.26
C ASN A 770 -19.69 -38.34 -9.07
N ASN A 771 -18.85 -37.69 -8.29
CA ASN A 771 -17.58 -38.21 -7.79
C ASN A 771 -17.73 -38.71 -6.35
N ILE A 772 -16.94 -39.72 -6.01
CA ILE A 772 -16.88 -40.28 -4.66
C ILE A 772 -15.43 -40.63 -4.33
N VAL A 773 -15.01 -40.34 -3.13
CA VAL A 773 -13.67 -40.65 -2.62
C VAL A 773 -13.80 -41.32 -1.26
N LEU A 774 -13.18 -42.47 -1.12
CA LEU A 774 -13.11 -43.24 0.11
C LEU A 774 -11.67 -43.18 0.63
N LEU A 775 -11.49 -42.62 1.81
CA LEU A 775 -10.19 -42.45 2.47
C LEU A 775 -10.07 -43.45 3.64
N THR A 776 -9.18 -44.43 3.53
CA THR A 776 -8.81 -45.33 4.64
C THR A 776 -7.52 -44.79 5.24
N THR A 777 -7.57 -44.47 6.53
CA THR A 777 -6.42 -43.92 7.26
C THR A 777 -6.09 -44.80 8.47
N GLU A 778 -5.02 -44.47 9.21
CA GLU A 778 -4.74 -45.19 10.48
C GLU A 778 -5.89 -45.01 11.48
N ARG A 779 -6.50 -43.81 11.54
CA ARG A 779 -7.63 -43.49 12.43
C ARG A 779 -8.96 -44.02 11.93
N TYR A 780 -9.21 -43.98 10.63
CA TYR A 780 -10.43 -44.38 9.97
C TYR A 780 -10.22 -45.67 9.15
N LYS A 781 -9.73 -46.72 9.83
CA LYS A 781 -9.40 -47.98 9.19
C LYS A 781 -10.61 -48.89 9.05
N GLU A 782 -11.40 -49.01 10.09
CA GLU A 782 -12.61 -49.87 10.10
C GLU A 782 -13.80 -49.19 9.42
N TYR A 783 -13.89 -47.85 9.59
CA TYR A 783 -14.93 -47.03 9.00
C TYR A 783 -14.26 -45.94 8.16
N PRO A 784 -13.92 -46.22 6.90
CA PRO A 784 -13.28 -45.26 6.03
C PRO A 784 -14.12 -43.99 5.82
N MET A 785 -13.47 -42.85 5.71
CA MET A 785 -14.12 -41.56 5.46
C MET A 785 -14.58 -41.49 4.02
N LEU A 786 -15.84 -41.05 3.80
CA LEU A 786 -16.44 -40.94 2.49
C LEU A 786 -16.78 -39.48 2.18
N ILE A 787 -16.35 -39.02 0.98
CA ILE A 787 -16.66 -37.69 0.41
C ILE A 787 -17.35 -37.92 -0.94
N GLN A 788 -18.59 -37.45 -1.09
CA GLN A 788 -19.39 -37.65 -2.31
C GLN A 788 -20.10 -36.36 -2.72
N GLY A 789 -20.20 -36.10 -4.00
CA GLY A 789 -20.99 -35.03 -4.57
C GLY A 789 -20.66 -34.74 -6.03
N TYR A 790 -21.05 -33.56 -6.52
CA TYR A 790 -20.78 -33.16 -7.89
C TYR A 790 -19.28 -33.05 -8.16
N GLY A 791 -18.78 -33.85 -9.09
CA GLY A 791 -17.35 -33.86 -9.46
C GLY A 791 -16.98 -32.94 -10.61
N ALA A 792 -17.98 -32.26 -11.20
CA ALA A 792 -17.81 -31.31 -12.30
C ALA A 792 -18.91 -30.23 -12.24
N GLY A 793 -18.75 -29.21 -13.04
CA GLY A 793 -19.69 -28.10 -13.18
C GLY A 793 -19.01 -26.73 -12.91
N ALA A 794 -19.24 -25.79 -13.82
CA ALA A 794 -18.63 -24.49 -13.79
C ALA A 794 -18.85 -23.71 -12.48
N SER A 795 -20.09 -23.74 -12.00
CA SER A 795 -20.49 -23.02 -10.79
C SER A 795 -19.88 -23.66 -9.53
N VAL A 796 -19.84 -25.00 -9.48
CA VAL A 796 -19.28 -25.75 -8.34
C VAL A 796 -17.75 -25.61 -8.31
N THR A 797 -17.08 -25.69 -9.46
CA THR A 797 -15.64 -25.46 -9.56
C THR A 797 -15.29 -24.02 -9.18
N ALA A 798 -16.06 -23.04 -9.68
CA ALA A 798 -15.86 -21.64 -9.29
C ALA A 798 -16.03 -21.42 -7.78
N ALA A 799 -17.00 -22.09 -7.16
CA ALA A 799 -17.19 -22.03 -5.70
C ALA A 799 -16.01 -22.66 -4.94
N GLY A 800 -15.42 -23.74 -5.46
CA GLY A 800 -14.21 -24.32 -4.89
C GLY A 800 -12.98 -23.40 -5.01
N VAL A 801 -12.81 -22.70 -6.14
CA VAL A 801 -11.78 -21.66 -6.30
C VAL A 801 -12.04 -20.52 -5.32
N PHE A 802 -13.30 -20.12 -5.15
CA PHE A 802 -13.68 -19.10 -4.20
C PHE A 802 -13.36 -19.52 -2.75
N ALA A 803 -13.64 -20.76 -2.38
CA ALA A 803 -13.27 -21.30 -1.06
C ALA A 803 -11.75 -21.27 -0.84
N ASN A 804 -10.95 -21.54 -1.86
CA ASN A 804 -9.49 -21.38 -1.80
C ASN A 804 -9.07 -19.91 -1.57
N ILE A 805 -9.78 -18.95 -2.18
CA ILE A 805 -9.55 -17.52 -1.92
C ILE A 805 -9.84 -17.19 -0.44
N MET A 806 -10.95 -17.71 0.09
CA MET A 806 -11.31 -17.53 1.50
C MET A 806 -10.26 -18.15 2.43
N SER A 807 -9.71 -19.32 2.11
CA SER A 807 -8.64 -19.95 2.88
C SER A 807 -7.34 -19.15 2.90
N VAL A 808 -7.05 -18.37 1.86
CA VAL A 808 -5.92 -17.41 1.85
C VAL A 808 -6.21 -16.24 2.78
N ALA A 809 -7.45 -15.82 2.88
CA ALA A 809 -7.87 -14.81 3.84
C ALA A 809 -7.82 -15.28 5.30
N ASN A 810 -7.62 -16.57 5.57
CA ASN A 810 -7.75 -17.22 6.88
C ASN A 810 -9.17 -17.02 7.50
N ILE A 811 -10.19 -17.21 6.67
CA ILE A 811 -11.60 -17.14 7.03
C ILE A 811 -12.21 -18.52 6.76
#